data_6f8c0740852f97b7b991bde62418894d
#
_entry.id   6f8c0740852f97b7b991bde62418894d
#
_cell.length_a   1.000
_cell.length_b   1.000
_cell.length_c   1.000
_cell.angle_alpha   90.00
_cell.angle_beta   90.00
_cell.angle_gamma   90.00
#
_symmetry.space_group_name_H-M   'P 1'
#
loop_
_entity.id
_entity.type
_entity.pdbx_description
1 polymer ?
#
loop_
_entity_poly.entity_id
_entity_poly.type
_entity_poly.pdbx_seq_one_letter_code
_entity_poly.pdbx_strand_id
1 'polypeptide(L)'
;MESKTMEEETHEIRTPLITKDEKVEDPSSSETIAANSKSEIDQLQETEENSPVKQVALTVPTTDDPSLPVLTFRMWVLGTISCVLLSFLNQFFWYRTEPLSITAISAQIAVVPLGQLMAAKITDRVFFKGTRWEFTLNPGPFNVKEHVLITIFANSGAGSVYAIHVVTVVKMFYKKHITFFVSLVVITTTQVLGFGWAGIFRKYLVEPAAMWWPANLVQVSLFRALHEKEERPKGGVTRIQFFLIAFICSFAYYVFPGYLFQMLTSLSWICWIFPHSVLAQQLGSGLYGLGIGALGIDWSTISSYLGSPLASPWFATANVAVGFVFVMYILTPLCYWLNAYKAKTFPIFSDDLFTSTGQEYNITAIIDSNFHLDLAAYEKEGPLYLSTFFAMTYGVGFAALTATIMHVALFHGREIWEQSKASFQDTKMDIHTKLMRKYKQVPEWWFVLILLANIAATIFACEYYNDQLQLPWWGVLLACGIAIVFTLPIGIITAITNQTPGLNIITEYVIGYIYPGYPVANMCFKVYGYISMTQAVTFLQDFKLGHYMKIPPRTMFMAQIVGTIMACLTYLGTAWWLMETIPDLCDTTASNSVWTCPSDTVFYDASVIWGLIGPRRIFGDLGTYEAVNWFFLGGAIAPVLVWLAAKAFPQQEWIRLINMPVLIGATGMMPPATAVNYTSWIILGFLSGFVVYRYRPDLWQRYNYVLSGSLDAGLAFMGVLIYLCLGLEDISVDWWGNNLDGCSLATCPTAKGVVVEGCPVFS
;
A
#
# COMPACT_ATOMS: atom_id res chain seq x y z
N MET A 1 2.07 -33.74 -22.17
CA MET A 1 2.74 -32.87 -23.15
C MET A 1 3.09 -31.51 -22.51
N GLU A 2 3.13 -31.43 -21.17
CA GLU A 2 3.33 -30.21 -20.37
C GLU A 2 4.62 -30.17 -19.55
N SER A 3 5.47 -31.18 -19.64
CA SER A 3 6.69 -31.23 -18.80
C SER A 3 7.98 -30.77 -19.50
N LYS A 4 7.93 -30.43 -20.79
CA LYS A 4 9.13 -30.05 -21.56
C LYS A 4 9.42 -28.54 -21.65
N THR A 5 8.52 -27.68 -21.19
CA THR A 5 8.68 -26.21 -21.32
C THR A 5 9.19 -25.49 -20.07
N MET A 6 9.36 -26.21 -18.96
CA MET A 6 9.96 -25.64 -17.73
C MET A 6 11.45 -25.96 -17.56
N GLU A 7 12.01 -26.87 -18.37
CA GLU A 7 13.43 -27.23 -18.29
C GLU A 7 14.37 -26.30 -19.07
N GLU A 8 13.86 -25.46 -19.96
CA GLU A 8 14.72 -24.58 -20.78
C GLU A 8 15.14 -23.27 -20.08
N GLU A 9 14.52 -22.87 -18.95
CA GLU A 9 14.92 -21.65 -18.21
C GLU A 9 16.01 -21.86 -17.14
N THR A 10 16.37 -23.10 -16.81
CA THR A 10 17.37 -23.40 -15.78
C THR A 10 18.72 -23.89 -16.33
N HIS A 11 18.90 -23.97 -17.64
CA HIS A 11 20.09 -24.57 -18.25
C HIS A 11 21.24 -23.60 -18.57
N GLU A 12 21.13 -22.30 -18.24
CA GLU A 12 22.21 -21.33 -18.51
C GLU A 12 23.19 -21.07 -17.36
N ILE A 13 23.21 -21.90 -16.31
CA ILE A 13 24.23 -21.82 -15.26
C ILE A 13 24.92 -23.20 -15.10
N ARG A 14 25.63 -23.64 -16.11
CA ARG A 14 26.70 -24.65 -15.96
C ARG A 14 27.88 -24.29 -16.83
N THR A 15 28.98 -23.98 -16.20
CA THR A 15 30.31 -23.80 -16.76
C THR A 15 30.74 -25.04 -17.55
N PRO A 16 31.21 -24.94 -18.81
CA PRO A 16 31.85 -26.06 -19.47
C PRO A 16 33.30 -26.24 -18.96
N LEU A 17 33.59 -27.42 -18.48
CA LEU A 17 34.95 -27.92 -18.24
C LEU A 17 35.71 -27.98 -19.59
N ILE A 18 36.82 -27.26 -19.66
CA ILE A 18 37.76 -27.29 -20.79
C ILE A 18 38.49 -28.62 -20.75
N THR A 19 38.25 -29.49 -21.73
CA THR A 19 39.15 -30.56 -22.11
C THR A 19 40.11 -30.03 -23.15
N LYS A 20 41.42 -30.13 -22.84
CA LYS A 20 42.51 -29.92 -23.78
C LYS A 20 42.54 -31.08 -24.79
N ASP A 21 42.62 -30.76 -26.04
CA ASP A 21 43.55 -31.19 -27.10
C ASP A 21 42.94 -31.00 -28.49
N GLU A 22 43.51 -30.14 -29.32
CA GLU A 22 44.13 -30.41 -30.62
C GLU A 22 44.36 -29.16 -31.48
N LYS A 23 45.65 -29.04 -31.86
CA LYS A 23 46.29 -28.46 -33.06
C LYS A 23 45.82 -27.19 -33.75
N VAL A 24 46.79 -26.32 -33.72
CA VAL A 24 47.28 -25.24 -34.61
C VAL A 24 46.82 -25.30 -36.07
N GLU A 25 46.25 -24.14 -36.54
CA GLU A 25 46.63 -23.49 -37.80
C GLU A 25 45.93 -22.12 -37.97
N ASP A 26 46.75 -21.15 -38.37
CA ASP A 26 46.54 -19.85 -38.98
C ASP A 26 46.47 -18.56 -38.08
N PRO A 27 47.41 -17.61 -38.28
CA PRO A 27 47.55 -16.42 -37.42
C PRO A 27 46.58 -15.27 -37.70
N SER A 28 45.70 -15.36 -38.69
CA SER A 28 44.72 -14.32 -39.00
C SER A 28 43.35 -14.46 -38.29
N SER A 29 43.09 -15.64 -37.65
CA SER A 29 41.89 -15.92 -36.89
C SER A 29 42.01 -15.58 -35.38
N SER A 30 43.24 -15.40 -34.89
CA SER A 30 43.49 -15.20 -33.44
C SER A 30 43.07 -13.81 -32.93
N GLU A 31 43.10 -12.75 -33.75
CA GLU A 31 42.68 -11.42 -33.34
C GLU A 31 41.14 -11.30 -33.27
N THR A 32 40.42 -11.96 -34.16
CA THR A 32 38.94 -11.96 -34.15
C THR A 32 38.38 -12.82 -33.03
N ILE A 33 39.03 -13.94 -32.70
CA ILE A 33 38.67 -14.83 -31.59
C ILE A 33 39.00 -14.15 -30.24
N ALA A 34 40.13 -13.45 -30.15
CA ALA A 34 40.51 -12.70 -28.95
C ALA A 34 39.63 -11.48 -28.74
N ALA A 35 39.16 -10.79 -29.79
CA ALA A 35 38.21 -9.69 -29.71
C ALA A 35 36.81 -10.16 -29.31
N ASN A 36 36.33 -11.30 -29.87
CA ASN A 36 35.07 -11.91 -29.50
C ASN A 36 35.09 -12.47 -28.06
N SER A 37 36.16 -13.16 -27.67
CA SER A 37 36.28 -13.67 -26.29
C SER A 37 36.44 -12.55 -25.28
N LYS A 38 37.06 -11.42 -25.64
CA LYS A 38 37.17 -10.25 -24.80
C LYS A 38 35.82 -9.54 -24.68
N SER A 39 35.03 -9.43 -25.74
CA SER A 39 33.68 -8.91 -25.73
C SER A 39 32.69 -9.81 -24.96
N GLU A 40 32.85 -11.13 -25.06
CA GLU A 40 32.07 -12.10 -24.24
C GLU A 40 32.47 -12.05 -22.76
N ILE A 41 33.76 -11.94 -22.45
CA ILE A 41 34.25 -11.78 -21.08
C ILE A 41 33.80 -10.42 -20.50
N ASP A 42 33.86 -9.34 -21.27
CA ASP A 42 33.36 -8.03 -20.86
C ASP A 42 31.82 -8.04 -20.68
N GLN A 43 31.07 -8.70 -21.54
CA GLN A 43 29.62 -8.92 -21.39
C GLN A 43 29.27 -9.81 -20.18
N LEU A 44 30.06 -10.87 -19.92
CA LEU A 44 29.90 -11.72 -18.75
C LEU A 44 30.26 -10.97 -17.46
N GLN A 45 31.30 -10.12 -17.48
CA GLN A 45 31.63 -9.27 -16.34
C GLN A 45 30.60 -8.16 -16.12
N GLU A 46 30.04 -7.54 -17.16
CA GLU A 46 28.92 -6.60 -17.04
C GLU A 46 27.66 -7.27 -16.48
N THR A 47 27.37 -8.50 -16.88
CA THR A 47 26.22 -9.27 -16.33
C THR A 47 26.46 -9.72 -14.88
N GLU A 48 27.69 -10.06 -14.48
CA GLU A 48 28.01 -10.40 -13.08
C GLU A 48 28.02 -9.19 -12.14
N GLU A 49 28.24 -7.97 -12.65
CA GLU A 49 28.23 -6.73 -11.87
C GLU A 49 26.85 -6.10 -11.74
N ASN A 50 25.91 -6.43 -12.62
CA ASN A 50 24.55 -5.89 -12.58
C ASN A 50 23.71 -6.55 -11.46
N SER A 51 22.47 -6.04 -11.25
CA SER A 51 21.56 -6.61 -10.26
C SER A 51 21.17 -8.06 -10.62
N PRO A 52 21.16 -8.98 -9.64
CA PRO A 52 20.69 -10.35 -9.86
C PRO A 52 19.17 -10.43 -10.13
N VAL A 53 18.43 -9.36 -9.88
CA VAL A 53 16.99 -9.27 -10.17
C VAL A 53 16.81 -8.74 -11.60
N LYS A 54 16.31 -9.58 -12.49
CA LYS A 54 16.15 -9.27 -13.93
C LYS A 54 15.36 -7.97 -14.18
N GLN A 55 14.28 -7.74 -13.44
CA GLN A 55 13.46 -6.53 -13.57
C GLN A 55 14.26 -5.25 -13.22
N VAL A 56 15.10 -5.31 -12.19
CA VAL A 56 15.99 -4.21 -11.80
C VAL A 56 17.05 -3.98 -12.87
N ALA A 57 17.71 -5.05 -13.31
CA ALA A 57 18.77 -4.99 -14.33
C ALA A 57 18.29 -4.35 -15.65
N LEU A 58 17.03 -4.57 -16.01
CA LEU A 58 16.42 -4.01 -17.23
C LEU A 58 15.91 -2.57 -17.08
N THR A 59 15.56 -2.16 -15.85
CA THR A 59 14.86 -0.90 -15.63
C THR A 59 15.76 0.18 -15.06
N VAL A 60 16.68 -0.18 -14.15
CA VAL A 60 17.48 0.80 -13.39
C VAL A 60 18.78 1.15 -14.11
N PRO A 61 19.12 2.44 -14.30
CA PRO A 61 20.37 2.82 -14.95
C PRO A 61 21.59 2.46 -14.09
N THR A 62 22.61 1.90 -14.73
CA THR A 62 23.89 1.49 -14.12
C THR A 62 24.93 2.60 -14.06
N THR A 63 24.60 3.79 -14.58
CA THR A 63 25.49 4.97 -14.62
C THR A 63 25.09 5.99 -13.57
N ASP A 64 26.03 6.84 -13.19
CA ASP A 64 25.82 7.96 -12.26
C ASP A 64 26.64 9.18 -12.69
N ASP A 65 26.04 10.36 -12.61
CA ASP A 65 26.73 11.65 -12.76
C ASP A 65 26.67 12.41 -11.43
N PRO A 66 27.73 12.37 -10.61
CA PRO A 66 27.79 13.07 -9.32
C PRO A 66 27.80 14.60 -9.43
N SER A 67 28.06 15.17 -10.64
CA SER A 67 28.17 16.63 -10.86
C SER A 67 26.80 17.32 -10.90
N LEU A 68 25.72 16.56 -11.14
CA LEU A 68 24.38 17.12 -11.25
C LEU A 68 23.90 17.70 -9.90
N PRO A 69 23.41 18.96 -9.89
CA PRO A 69 22.87 19.57 -8.68
C PRO A 69 21.57 18.87 -8.25
N VAL A 70 21.42 18.64 -6.94
CA VAL A 70 20.27 17.94 -6.36
C VAL A 70 19.42 18.88 -5.52
N LEU A 71 20.04 19.59 -4.55
CA LEU A 71 19.36 20.56 -3.70
C LEU A 71 19.37 21.94 -4.38
N THR A 72 18.32 22.25 -5.10
CA THR A 72 18.16 23.50 -5.82
C THR A 72 16.95 24.30 -5.32
N PHE A 73 16.90 25.58 -5.63
CA PHE A 73 15.72 26.40 -5.32
C PHE A 73 14.45 25.82 -5.97
N ARG A 74 14.56 25.38 -7.24
CA ARG A 74 13.45 24.78 -7.98
C ARG A 74 12.93 23.52 -7.29
N MET A 75 13.83 22.67 -6.80
CA MET A 75 13.47 21.45 -6.07
C MET A 75 12.65 21.79 -4.83
N TRP A 76 13.04 22.76 -4.03
CA TRP A 76 12.29 23.17 -2.85
C TRP A 76 10.92 23.74 -3.19
N VAL A 77 10.84 24.63 -4.18
CA VAL A 77 9.57 25.25 -4.60
C VAL A 77 8.63 24.21 -5.18
N LEU A 78 9.06 23.44 -6.17
CA LEU A 78 8.22 22.43 -6.82
C LEU A 78 7.86 21.28 -5.88
N GLY A 79 8.81 20.84 -5.04
CA GLY A 79 8.57 19.81 -4.03
C GLY A 79 7.53 20.24 -3.00
N THR A 80 7.66 21.46 -2.47
CA THR A 80 6.70 22.02 -1.49
C THR A 80 5.32 22.17 -2.12
N ILE A 81 5.20 22.77 -3.31
CA ILE A 81 3.92 22.94 -4.00
C ILE A 81 3.27 21.57 -4.27
N SER A 82 4.04 20.61 -4.78
CA SER A 82 3.52 19.26 -5.06
C SER A 82 3.06 18.56 -3.78
N CYS A 83 3.84 18.63 -2.71
CA CYS A 83 3.49 18.04 -1.42
C CYS A 83 2.20 18.64 -0.84
N VAL A 84 2.12 19.98 -0.79
CA VAL A 84 0.95 20.69 -0.26
C VAL A 84 -0.29 20.41 -1.11
N LEU A 85 -0.17 20.48 -2.43
CA LEU A 85 -1.30 20.24 -3.34
C LEU A 85 -1.81 18.80 -3.23
N LEU A 86 -0.93 17.80 -3.23
CA LEU A 86 -1.33 16.40 -3.07
C LEU A 86 -1.95 16.13 -1.69
N SER A 87 -1.36 16.67 -0.63
CA SER A 87 -1.90 16.53 0.73
C SER A 87 -3.29 17.16 0.85
N PHE A 88 -3.47 18.34 0.28
CA PHE A 88 -4.76 19.04 0.28
C PHE A 88 -5.82 18.24 -0.50
N LEU A 89 -5.53 17.84 -1.74
CA LEU A 89 -6.48 17.13 -2.59
C LEU A 89 -6.85 15.77 -2.01
N ASN A 90 -5.87 14.99 -1.54
CA ASN A 90 -6.13 13.68 -0.97
C ASN A 90 -6.97 13.77 0.30
N GLN A 91 -6.71 14.74 1.19
CA GLN A 91 -7.53 14.94 2.38
C GLN A 91 -8.92 15.49 2.04
N PHE A 92 -9.01 16.37 1.07
CA PHE A 92 -10.28 16.93 0.62
C PHE A 92 -11.22 15.85 0.08
N PHE A 93 -10.72 14.94 -0.74
CA PHE A 93 -11.52 13.84 -1.30
C PHE A 93 -11.73 12.69 -0.33
N TRP A 94 -11.00 12.64 0.78
CA TRP A 94 -11.03 11.52 1.74
C TRP A 94 -12.40 11.27 2.35
N TYR A 95 -13.12 12.32 2.70
CA TYR A 95 -14.42 12.23 3.38
C TYR A 95 -15.60 11.98 2.44
N ARG A 96 -15.36 11.87 1.15
CA ARG A 96 -16.43 11.65 0.18
C ARG A 96 -16.81 10.17 0.09
N THR A 97 -18.06 9.92 -0.34
CA THR A 97 -18.60 8.56 -0.58
C THR A 97 -17.70 7.76 -1.52
N GLU A 98 -17.14 8.42 -2.54
CA GLU A 98 -16.13 7.85 -3.44
C GLU A 98 -14.83 8.65 -3.30
N PRO A 99 -13.90 8.22 -2.44
CA PRO A 99 -12.65 8.93 -2.23
C PRO A 99 -11.72 8.80 -3.44
N LEU A 100 -11.21 9.93 -3.93
CA LEU A 100 -10.19 9.98 -4.97
C LEU A 100 -8.81 10.01 -4.33
N SER A 101 -7.96 9.05 -4.65
CA SER A 101 -6.56 9.01 -4.21
C SER A 101 -5.63 9.40 -5.36
N ILE A 102 -4.88 10.48 -5.17
CA ILE A 102 -3.94 11.02 -6.17
C ILE A 102 -2.52 10.65 -5.76
N THR A 103 -1.86 9.84 -6.58
CA THR A 103 -0.50 9.37 -6.32
C THR A 103 0.56 10.42 -6.68
N ALA A 104 1.76 10.29 -6.13
CA ALA A 104 2.90 11.15 -6.47
C ALA A 104 3.32 11.09 -7.96
N ILE A 105 2.87 10.08 -8.70
CA ILE A 105 3.09 9.97 -10.14
C ILE A 105 2.51 11.18 -10.87
N SER A 106 1.36 11.70 -10.44
CA SER A 106 0.76 12.91 -11.01
C SER A 106 1.68 14.13 -10.85
N ALA A 107 2.28 14.31 -9.68
CA ALA A 107 3.28 15.35 -9.44
C ALA A 107 4.55 15.09 -10.25
N GLN A 108 5.03 13.85 -10.31
CA GLN A 108 6.20 13.46 -11.11
C GLN A 108 6.08 13.89 -12.57
N ILE A 109 4.88 13.84 -13.13
CA ILE A 109 4.63 14.26 -14.51
C ILE A 109 4.47 15.78 -14.62
N ALA A 110 3.68 16.38 -13.72
CA ALA A 110 3.36 17.81 -13.77
C ALA A 110 4.59 18.71 -13.53
N VAL A 111 5.56 18.25 -12.74
CA VAL A 111 6.76 19.06 -12.44
C VAL A 111 7.75 19.15 -13.59
N VAL A 112 7.70 18.27 -14.60
CA VAL A 112 8.64 18.32 -15.74
C VAL A 112 8.49 19.60 -16.56
N PRO A 113 7.31 19.94 -17.11
CA PRO A 113 7.15 21.18 -17.84
C PRO A 113 7.36 22.41 -16.96
N LEU A 114 6.96 22.37 -15.68
CA LEU A 114 7.19 23.47 -14.75
C LEU A 114 8.67 23.65 -14.43
N GLY A 115 9.42 22.58 -14.20
CA GLY A 115 10.86 22.61 -13.95
C GLY A 115 11.65 23.13 -15.16
N GLN A 116 11.25 22.72 -16.37
CA GLN A 116 11.82 23.23 -17.62
C GLN A 116 11.51 24.73 -17.82
N LEU A 117 10.28 25.15 -17.54
CA LEU A 117 9.89 26.57 -17.60
C LEU A 117 10.68 27.41 -16.59
N MET A 118 10.81 26.92 -15.36
CA MET A 118 11.63 27.58 -14.33
C MET A 118 13.11 27.68 -14.76
N ALA A 119 13.67 26.60 -15.34
CA ALA A 119 15.04 26.60 -15.86
C ALA A 119 15.24 27.61 -16.98
N ALA A 120 14.22 27.87 -17.81
CA ALA A 120 14.29 28.82 -18.92
C ALA A 120 14.02 30.27 -18.50
N LYS A 121 13.28 30.52 -17.41
CA LYS A 121 12.81 31.87 -17.03
C LYS A 121 13.49 32.44 -15.80
N ILE A 122 13.94 31.60 -14.84
CA ILE A 122 14.62 32.08 -13.64
C ILE A 122 16.04 32.50 -13.99
N THR A 123 16.47 33.60 -13.39
CA THR A 123 17.82 34.12 -13.57
C THR A 123 18.90 33.15 -13.05
N ASP A 124 19.96 32.98 -13.79
CA ASP A 124 21.18 32.24 -13.43
C ASP A 124 22.16 33.03 -12.57
N ARG A 125 21.76 34.24 -12.14
CA ARG A 125 22.58 35.13 -11.29
C ARG A 125 22.98 34.43 -10.00
N VAL A 126 24.27 34.49 -9.69
CA VAL A 126 24.85 34.01 -8.44
C VAL A 126 24.72 35.07 -7.37
N PHE A 127 24.07 34.76 -6.26
CA PHE A 127 23.90 35.62 -5.09
C PHE A 127 25.02 35.39 -4.09
N PHE A 128 25.45 36.42 -3.37
CA PHE A 128 26.50 36.38 -2.35
C PHE A 128 27.83 35.76 -2.84
N LYS A 129 28.20 36.04 -4.10
CA LYS A 129 29.38 35.47 -4.74
C LYS A 129 30.65 35.68 -3.89
N GLY A 130 31.40 34.59 -3.68
CA GLY A 130 32.64 34.61 -2.90
C GLY A 130 32.44 34.52 -1.39
N THR A 131 31.23 34.33 -0.89
CA THR A 131 30.95 34.11 0.53
C THR A 131 30.55 32.66 0.80
N ARG A 132 30.54 32.27 2.07
CA ARG A 132 30.05 30.94 2.52
C ARG A 132 28.56 30.70 2.18
N TRP A 133 27.81 31.76 1.85
CA TRP A 133 26.39 31.76 1.53
C TRP A 133 26.12 31.92 0.04
N GLU A 134 27.13 31.65 -0.80
CA GLU A 134 26.97 31.69 -2.24
C GLU A 134 25.91 30.68 -2.72
N PHE A 135 24.88 31.15 -3.46
CA PHE A 135 23.88 30.31 -4.08
C PHE A 135 23.35 30.89 -5.38
N THR A 136 22.79 30.03 -6.22
CA THR A 136 22.06 30.43 -7.43
C THR A 136 20.66 29.88 -7.42
N LEU A 137 19.70 30.63 -7.96
CA LEU A 137 18.32 30.17 -8.13
C LEU A 137 18.16 29.21 -9.31
N ASN A 138 19.05 29.29 -10.28
CA ASN A 138 19.05 28.49 -11.50
C ASN A 138 20.44 27.91 -11.77
N PRO A 139 20.73 26.68 -11.31
CA PRO A 139 22.04 26.06 -11.52
C PRO A 139 22.21 25.44 -12.93
N GLY A 140 21.28 25.66 -13.85
CA GLY A 140 21.32 25.13 -15.21
C GLY A 140 20.02 24.40 -15.62
N PRO A 141 20.06 23.51 -16.61
CA PRO A 141 18.88 22.79 -17.09
C PRO A 141 18.25 21.91 -15.99
N PHE A 142 16.94 21.69 -16.10
CA PHE A 142 16.22 20.80 -15.19
C PHE A 142 16.70 19.36 -15.36
N ASN A 143 17.22 18.74 -14.30
CA ASN A 143 17.88 17.44 -14.35
C ASN A 143 17.11 16.36 -13.63
N VAL A 144 17.45 15.08 -13.92
CA VAL A 144 16.78 13.92 -13.36
C VAL A 144 16.91 13.82 -11.83
N LYS A 145 18.04 14.23 -11.24
CA LYS A 145 18.23 14.13 -9.78
C LYS A 145 17.37 15.13 -9.01
N GLU A 146 17.22 16.37 -9.52
CA GLU A 146 16.24 17.33 -8.99
C GLU A 146 14.83 16.73 -9.05
N HIS A 147 14.49 16.16 -10.21
CA HIS A 147 13.16 15.57 -10.43
C HIS A 147 12.87 14.40 -9.46
N VAL A 148 13.82 13.49 -9.27
CA VAL A 148 13.69 12.39 -8.29
C VAL A 148 13.48 12.93 -6.88
N LEU A 149 14.23 13.94 -6.47
CA LEU A 149 14.11 14.49 -5.14
C LEU A 149 12.76 15.22 -4.92
N ILE A 150 12.24 15.91 -5.95
CA ILE A 150 10.88 16.48 -5.96
C ILE A 150 9.85 15.38 -5.79
N THR A 151 10.00 14.26 -6.49
CA THR A 151 9.07 13.13 -6.40
C THR A 151 9.10 12.48 -5.00
N ILE A 152 10.28 12.29 -4.41
CA ILE A 152 10.41 11.81 -3.02
C ILE A 152 9.71 12.76 -2.04
N PHE A 153 9.85 14.09 -2.25
CA PHE A 153 9.14 15.08 -1.45
C PHE A 153 7.62 14.99 -1.65
N ALA A 154 7.16 14.79 -2.88
CA ALA A 154 5.75 14.62 -3.23
C ALA A 154 5.17 13.30 -2.71
N ASN A 155 5.97 12.22 -2.60
CA ASN A 155 5.55 10.96 -1.98
C ASN A 155 5.06 11.17 -0.54
N SER A 156 5.72 12.06 0.22
CA SER A 156 5.27 12.42 1.58
C SER A 156 3.89 13.08 1.59
N GLY A 157 3.55 13.84 0.55
CA GLY A 157 2.23 14.48 0.39
C GLY A 157 1.16 13.54 -0.18
N ALA A 158 1.56 12.56 -0.97
CA ALA A 158 0.63 11.57 -1.55
C ALA A 158 0.26 10.46 -0.56
N GLY A 159 1.13 10.17 0.42
CA GLY A 159 0.86 9.21 1.49
C GLY A 159 -0.18 9.74 2.46
N SER A 160 -1.19 8.93 2.80
CA SER A 160 -2.22 9.32 3.76
C SER A 160 -1.64 9.52 5.17
N VAL A 161 -2.16 10.52 5.88
CA VAL A 161 -1.86 10.76 7.30
C VAL A 161 -2.91 10.07 8.15
N TYR A 162 -2.72 8.78 8.38
CA TYR A 162 -3.71 7.88 8.98
C TYR A 162 -4.19 8.31 10.38
N ALA A 163 -3.37 8.99 11.17
CA ALA A 163 -3.75 9.48 12.50
C ALA A 163 -4.90 10.50 12.48
N ILE A 164 -5.27 11.06 11.32
CA ILE A 164 -6.45 11.92 11.16
C ILE A 164 -7.73 11.18 11.50
N HIS A 165 -7.81 9.86 11.24
CA HIS A 165 -8.95 9.04 11.66
C HIS A 165 -9.26 9.19 13.16
N VAL A 166 -8.23 9.25 14.02
CA VAL A 166 -8.43 9.47 15.46
C VAL A 166 -9.14 10.81 15.71
N VAL A 167 -8.68 11.85 15.03
CA VAL A 167 -9.24 13.21 15.17
C VAL A 167 -10.69 13.26 14.67
N THR A 168 -10.94 12.69 13.48
CA THR A 168 -12.27 12.64 12.87
C THR A 168 -13.23 11.84 13.75
N VAL A 169 -12.85 10.64 14.19
CA VAL A 169 -13.71 9.77 14.99
C VAL A 169 -14.02 10.41 16.34
N VAL A 170 -13.04 10.97 17.03
CA VAL A 170 -13.28 11.64 18.31
C VAL A 170 -14.23 12.85 18.15
N LYS A 171 -14.01 13.66 17.10
CA LYS A 171 -14.75 14.92 16.91
C LYS A 171 -16.14 14.70 16.28
N MET A 172 -16.24 13.87 15.23
CA MET A 172 -17.47 13.73 14.43
C MET A 172 -18.36 12.58 14.91
N PHE A 173 -17.81 11.42 15.23
CA PHE A 173 -18.60 10.25 15.64
C PHE A 173 -18.88 10.24 17.15
N TYR A 174 -17.84 10.36 17.95
CA TYR A 174 -18.00 10.36 19.40
C TYR A 174 -18.42 11.74 19.97
N LYS A 175 -18.37 12.80 19.16
CA LYS A 175 -18.73 14.18 19.52
C LYS A 175 -18.02 14.69 20.79
N LYS A 176 -16.75 14.28 20.95
CA LYS A 176 -15.88 14.68 22.06
C LYS A 176 -14.91 15.78 21.63
N HIS A 177 -14.38 16.49 22.63
CA HIS A 177 -13.45 17.58 22.39
C HIS A 177 -12.03 17.02 22.22
N ILE A 178 -11.37 17.38 21.11
CA ILE A 178 -9.93 17.23 20.89
C ILE A 178 -9.39 18.57 20.40
N THR A 179 -8.26 19.02 20.93
CA THR A 179 -7.66 20.30 20.53
C THR A 179 -6.82 20.14 19.26
N PHE A 180 -6.73 21.22 18.47
CA PHE A 180 -5.89 21.27 17.29
C PHE A 180 -4.42 20.95 17.60
N PHE A 181 -3.90 21.46 18.72
CA PHE A 181 -2.53 21.21 19.14
C PHE A 181 -2.27 19.73 19.44
N VAL A 182 -3.14 19.07 20.21
CA VAL A 182 -3.03 17.64 20.51
C VAL A 182 -3.10 16.82 19.22
N SER A 183 -4.03 17.15 18.33
CA SER A 183 -4.14 16.52 17.00
C SER A 183 -2.86 16.66 16.19
N LEU A 184 -2.26 17.86 16.17
CA LEU A 184 -1.00 18.11 15.45
C LEU A 184 0.15 17.27 16.02
N VAL A 185 0.26 17.17 17.35
CA VAL A 185 1.31 16.38 17.98
C VAL A 185 1.13 14.90 17.65
N VAL A 186 -0.07 14.34 17.82
CA VAL A 186 -0.35 12.92 17.50
C VAL A 186 -0.05 12.62 16.04
N ILE A 187 -0.54 13.45 15.12
CA ILE A 187 -0.32 13.28 13.69
C ILE A 187 1.17 13.33 13.35
N THR A 188 1.89 14.35 13.82
CA THR A 188 3.32 14.51 13.49
C THR A 188 4.16 13.38 14.10
N THR A 189 3.92 13.05 15.36
CA THR A 189 4.70 12.01 16.05
C THR A 189 4.48 10.63 15.45
N THR A 190 3.25 10.27 15.07
CA THR A 190 2.97 8.97 14.43
C THR A 190 3.61 8.84 13.06
N GLN A 191 3.69 9.93 12.28
CA GLN A 191 4.30 9.91 10.94
C GLN A 191 5.84 9.87 10.99
N VAL A 192 6.46 10.50 11.98
CA VAL A 192 7.93 10.63 12.05
C VAL A 192 8.58 9.56 12.95
N LEU A 193 7.84 8.96 13.89
CA LEU A 193 8.36 8.00 14.85
C LEU A 193 9.10 6.82 14.18
N GLY A 194 8.50 6.26 13.12
CA GLY A 194 9.07 5.14 12.37
C GLY A 194 10.41 5.44 11.69
N PHE A 195 10.68 6.71 11.35
CA PHE A 195 11.94 7.11 10.76
C PHE A 195 13.12 6.86 11.72
N GLY A 196 12.88 6.93 13.03
CA GLY A 196 13.90 6.69 14.04
C GLY A 196 14.53 5.29 13.96
N TRP A 197 13.74 4.24 13.77
CA TRP A 197 14.30 2.89 13.62
C TRP A 197 14.52 2.44 12.18
N ALA A 198 14.02 3.18 11.18
CA ALA A 198 14.34 2.92 9.79
C ALA A 198 15.84 2.91 9.52
N GLY A 199 16.61 3.76 10.22
CA GLY A 199 18.07 3.75 10.18
C GLY A 199 18.71 2.39 10.48
N ILE A 200 18.16 1.66 11.46
CA ILE A 200 18.65 0.33 11.87
C ILE A 200 18.38 -0.69 10.76
N PHE A 201 17.21 -0.61 10.12
CA PHE A 201 16.79 -1.59 9.11
C PHE A 201 17.29 -1.30 7.70
N ARG A 202 17.90 -0.13 7.46
CA ARG A 202 18.42 0.27 6.15
C ARG A 202 19.38 -0.77 5.55
N LYS A 203 20.27 -1.35 6.35
CA LYS A 203 21.23 -2.36 5.88
C LYS A 203 20.57 -3.67 5.44
N TYR A 204 19.34 -3.96 5.91
CA TYR A 204 18.61 -5.17 5.56
C TYR A 204 17.61 -4.95 4.42
N LEU A 205 17.08 -3.74 4.28
CA LEU A 205 15.96 -3.46 3.37
C LEU A 205 16.32 -2.57 2.18
N VAL A 206 17.42 -1.80 2.25
CA VAL A 206 17.84 -0.92 1.14
C VAL A 206 19.07 -1.45 0.42
N GLU A 207 20.09 -1.89 1.14
CA GLU A 207 21.39 -2.26 0.55
C GLU A 207 21.35 -3.57 -0.22
N PRO A 208 20.68 -4.65 0.26
CA PRO A 208 20.67 -5.91 -0.46
C PRO A 208 19.95 -5.83 -1.81
N ALA A 209 20.53 -6.45 -2.84
CA ALA A 209 19.93 -6.50 -4.18
C ALA A 209 18.63 -7.30 -4.22
N ALA A 210 18.47 -8.31 -3.34
CA ALA A 210 17.24 -9.09 -3.22
C ALA A 210 16.04 -8.27 -2.74
N MET A 211 16.27 -7.17 -2.02
CA MET A 211 15.25 -6.21 -1.60
C MET A 211 15.03 -5.18 -2.72
N TRP A 212 14.25 -5.55 -3.72
CA TRP A 212 14.19 -4.81 -4.98
C TRP A 212 13.05 -3.81 -5.13
N TRP A 213 12.05 -3.84 -4.25
CA TRP A 213 10.96 -2.88 -4.17
C TRP A 213 10.24 -2.62 -5.50
N PRO A 214 9.35 -3.51 -5.92
CA PRO A 214 8.74 -3.48 -7.26
C PRO A 214 8.08 -2.15 -7.64
N ALA A 215 7.38 -1.49 -6.69
CA ALA A 215 6.71 -0.21 -6.94
C ALA A 215 7.68 0.90 -7.39
N ASN A 216 8.93 0.88 -6.92
CA ASN A 216 9.92 1.88 -7.32
C ASN A 216 10.28 1.80 -8.80
N LEU A 217 10.16 0.61 -9.42
CA LEU A 217 10.49 0.44 -10.84
C LEU A 217 9.53 1.21 -11.75
N VAL A 218 8.28 1.42 -11.32
CA VAL A 218 7.33 2.29 -12.03
C VAL A 218 7.86 3.73 -12.09
N GLN A 219 8.24 4.29 -10.96
CA GLN A 219 8.80 5.65 -10.89
C GLN A 219 10.12 5.78 -11.67
N VAL A 220 11.04 4.81 -11.52
CA VAL A 220 12.30 4.78 -12.27
C VAL A 220 12.06 4.74 -13.77
N SER A 221 11.12 3.90 -14.22
CA SER A 221 10.77 3.81 -15.65
C SER A 221 10.23 5.14 -16.21
N LEU A 222 9.42 5.85 -15.42
CA LEU A 222 8.92 7.18 -15.79
C LEU A 222 10.03 8.23 -15.82
N PHE A 223 10.96 8.25 -14.85
CA PHE A 223 12.11 9.15 -14.92
C PHE A 223 12.92 8.94 -16.19
N ARG A 224 13.14 7.69 -16.57
CA ARG A 224 13.83 7.35 -17.83
C ARG A 224 13.05 7.82 -19.05
N ALA A 225 11.73 7.55 -19.07
CA ALA A 225 10.88 7.97 -20.19
C ALA A 225 10.85 9.50 -20.39
N LEU A 226 10.92 10.26 -19.29
CA LEU A 226 10.80 11.74 -19.30
C LEU A 226 12.14 12.47 -19.53
N HIS A 227 13.30 11.85 -19.21
CA HIS A 227 14.60 12.48 -19.30
C HIS A 227 15.55 11.87 -20.33
N GLU A 228 15.43 10.57 -20.64
CA GLU A 228 16.29 9.90 -21.60
C GLU A 228 15.79 10.16 -23.04
N LYS A 229 16.71 10.53 -23.93
CA LYS A 229 16.42 10.60 -25.37
C LYS A 229 16.54 9.20 -25.95
N GLU A 230 15.44 8.63 -26.35
CA GLU A 230 15.36 7.30 -26.90
C GLU A 230 15.18 7.34 -28.42
N GLU A 231 15.97 6.56 -29.16
CA GLU A 231 15.75 6.37 -30.59
C GLU A 231 14.48 5.53 -30.82
N ARG A 232 13.70 5.93 -31.83
CA ARG A 232 12.46 5.25 -32.16
C ARG A 232 12.75 3.84 -32.69
N PRO A 233 12.24 2.76 -32.07
CA PRO A 233 12.42 1.42 -32.59
C PRO A 233 11.69 1.24 -33.92
N LYS A 234 12.24 0.37 -34.78
CA LYS A 234 11.60 0.04 -36.08
C LYS A 234 10.19 -0.53 -35.82
N GLY A 235 9.16 0.14 -36.35
CA GLY A 235 7.76 -0.27 -36.20
C GLY A 235 7.13 -0.05 -34.81
N GLY A 236 7.78 0.68 -33.89
CA GLY A 236 7.28 0.98 -32.55
C GLY A 236 7.22 2.47 -32.26
N VAL A 237 6.89 2.80 -31.01
CA VAL A 237 6.87 4.15 -30.43
C VAL A 237 7.94 4.30 -29.35
N THR A 238 8.39 5.52 -29.08
CA THR A 238 9.26 5.77 -27.93
C THR A 238 8.48 5.66 -26.62
N ARG A 239 9.17 5.48 -25.47
CA ARG A 239 8.51 5.41 -24.16
C ARG A 239 7.67 6.65 -23.87
N ILE A 240 8.17 7.84 -24.21
CA ILE A 240 7.42 9.09 -24.01
C ILE A 240 6.19 9.19 -24.93
N GLN A 241 6.28 8.75 -26.18
CA GLN A 241 5.12 8.72 -27.08
C GLN A 241 4.07 7.74 -26.58
N PHE A 242 4.49 6.53 -26.14
CA PHE A 242 3.59 5.56 -25.54
C PHE A 242 2.91 6.10 -24.27
N PHE A 243 3.72 6.74 -23.40
CA PHE A 243 3.18 7.40 -22.21
C PHE A 243 2.09 8.42 -22.56
N LEU A 244 2.34 9.31 -23.51
CA LEU A 244 1.36 10.34 -23.89
C LEU A 244 0.08 9.74 -24.49
N ILE A 245 0.20 8.70 -25.33
CA ILE A 245 -0.97 8.00 -25.89
C ILE A 245 -1.78 7.36 -24.77
N ALA A 246 -1.15 6.57 -23.89
CA ALA A 246 -1.82 5.88 -22.80
C ALA A 246 -2.43 6.87 -21.79
N PHE A 247 -1.72 7.98 -21.50
CA PHE A 247 -2.23 9.07 -20.65
C PHE A 247 -3.49 9.71 -21.23
N ILE A 248 -3.49 10.08 -22.52
CA ILE A 248 -4.67 10.69 -23.17
C ILE A 248 -5.84 9.71 -23.21
N CYS A 249 -5.57 8.42 -23.50
CA CYS A 249 -6.61 7.40 -23.49
C CYS A 249 -7.20 7.20 -22.08
N SER A 250 -6.37 7.11 -21.04
CA SER A 250 -6.82 6.99 -19.65
C SER A 250 -7.61 8.22 -19.21
N PHE A 251 -7.09 9.42 -19.51
CA PHE A 251 -7.73 10.68 -19.20
C PHE A 251 -9.13 10.78 -19.84
N ALA A 252 -9.23 10.50 -21.13
CA ALA A 252 -10.51 10.55 -21.82
C ALA A 252 -11.49 9.45 -21.36
N TYR A 253 -10.99 8.25 -21.10
CA TYR A 253 -11.81 7.12 -20.68
C TYR A 253 -12.43 7.32 -19.31
N TYR A 254 -11.71 7.92 -18.36
CA TYR A 254 -12.17 8.04 -16.96
C TYR A 254 -13.46 8.89 -16.82
N VAL A 255 -13.82 9.68 -17.80
CA VAL A 255 -15.13 10.38 -17.81
C VAL A 255 -16.30 9.38 -17.70
N PHE A 256 -16.16 8.18 -18.25
CA PHE A 256 -17.21 7.17 -18.18
C PHE A 256 -17.37 6.60 -16.76
N PRO A 257 -16.40 5.86 -16.18
CA PRO A 257 -16.57 5.30 -14.84
C PRO A 257 -16.64 6.35 -13.73
N GLY A 258 -15.99 7.50 -13.92
CA GLY A 258 -15.97 8.56 -12.90
C GLY A 258 -17.21 9.46 -12.88
N TYR A 259 -18.03 9.46 -13.96
CA TYR A 259 -19.17 10.37 -14.03
C TYR A 259 -20.37 9.84 -14.83
N LEU A 260 -20.15 9.43 -16.09
CA LEU A 260 -21.26 9.12 -17.01
C LEU A 260 -21.84 7.72 -16.81
N PHE A 261 -21.05 6.75 -16.39
CA PHE A 261 -21.42 5.34 -16.28
C PHE A 261 -20.66 4.65 -15.14
N GLN A 262 -21.02 4.99 -13.93
CA GLN A 262 -20.33 4.51 -12.72
C GLN A 262 -20.43 2.98 -12.53
N MET A 263 -21.44 2.33 -13.11
CA MET A 263 -21.57 0.88 -13.08
C MET A 263 -20.37 0.14 -13.70
N LEU A 264 -19.51 0.82 -14.50
CA LEU A 264 -18.25 0.26 -14.99
C LEU A 264 -17.23 -0.03 -13.87
N THR A 265 -17.41 0.58 -12.70
CA THR A 265 -16.57 0.28 -11.51
C THR A 265 -16.89 -1.10 -10.95
N SER A 266 -18.15 -1.58 -11.08
CA SER A 266 -18.59 -2.88 -10.59
C SER A 266 -19.66 -3.49 -11.51
N LEU A 267 -19.24 -4.17 -12.56
CA LEU A 267 -20.13 -4.88 -13.48
C LEU A 267 -20.59 -6.21 -12.87
N SER A 268 -21.63 -6.17 -12.04
CA SER A 268 -22.21 -7.33 -11.36
C SER A 268 -23.37 -7.92 -12.19
N TRP A 269 -23.08 -8.40 -13.40
CA TRP A 269 -24.06 -8.84 -14.39
C TRP A 269 -25.01 -9.96 -13.91
N ILE A 270 -24.62 -10.78 -12.94
CA ILE A 270 -25.49 -11.82 -12.34
C ILE A 270 -26.70 -11.18 -11.66
N CYS A 271 -26.53 -10.03 -10.99
CA CYS A 271 -27.61 -9.31 -10.33
C CYS A 271 -28.66 -8.82 -11.34
N TRP A 272 -28.22 -8.42 -12.54
CA TRP A 272 -29.13 -7.93 -13.58
C TRP A 272 -29.97 -9.06 -14.20
N ILE A 273 -29.40 -10.28 -14.28
CA ILE A 273 -30.12 -11.46 -14.78
C ILE A 273 -31.13 -11.97 -13.73
N PHE A 274 -30.78 -11.89 -12.45
CA PHE A 274 -31.59 -12.42 -11.35
C PHE A 274 -31.93 -11.32 -10.30
N PRO A 275 -32.72 -10.29 -10.67
CA PRO A 275 -32.97 -9.13 -9.81
C PRO A 275 -33.79 -9.43 -8.55
N HIS A 276 -34.47 -10.58 -8.50
CA HIS A 276 -35.33 -10.96 -7.36
C HIS A 276 -34.75 -12.12 -6.52
N SER A 277 -33.54 -12.58 -6.81
CA SER A 277 -32.92 -13.69 -6.08
C SER A 277 -31.84 -13.18 -5.14
N VAL A 278 -32.08 -13.23 -3.82
CA VAL A 278 -31.10 -12.90 -2.78
C VAL A 278 -29.82 -13.72 -2.97
N LEU A 279 -29.94 -15.04 -3.16
CA LEU A 279 -28.79 -15.91 -3.34
C LEU A 279 -27.94 -15.52 -4.57
N ALA A 280 -28.59 -15.26 -5.72
CA ALA A 280 -27.86 -14.86 -6.91
C ALA A 280 -27.15 -13.53 -6.72
N GLN A 281 -27.76 -12.58 -6.01
CA GLN A 281 -27.14 -11.28 -5.72
C GLN A 281 -26.03 -11.40 -4.68
N GLN A 282 -26.16 -12.22 -3.64
CA GLN A 282 -25.08 -12.52 -2.69
C GLN A 282 -23.87 -13.16 -3.37
N LEU A 283 -24.08 -14.00 -4.38
CA LEU A 283 -22.99 -14.62 -5.15
C LEU A 283 -22.37 -13.64 -6.16
N GLY A 284 -23.21 -12.83 -6.84
CA GLY A 284 -22.82 -12.04 -8.00
C GLY A 284 -22.41 -10.60 -7.70
N SER A 285 -22.85 -10.00 -6.58
CA SER A 285 -22.49 -8.62 -6.25
C SER A 285 -20.99 -8.49 -6.02
N GLY A 286 -20.37 -7.57 -6.75
CA GLY A 286 -18.97 -7.24 -6.60
C GLY A 286 -18.67 -6.37 -5.38
N LEU A 287 -19.65 -5.62 -4.89
CA LEU A 287 -19.52 -4.68 -3.77
C LEU A 287 -19.97 -5.30 -2.43
N TYR A 288 -21.11 -5.99 -2.43
CA TYR A 288 -21.77 -6.46 -1.21
C TYR A 288 -21.90 -7.99 -1.13
N GLY A 289 -21.21 -8.72 -1.98
CA GLY A 289 -21.26 -10.17 -2.05
C GLY A 289 -19.92 -10.81 -2.37
N LEU A 290 -19.99 -12.04 -2.86
CA LEU A 290 -18.78 -12.82 -3.19
C LEU A 290 -18.13 -12.39 -4.52
N GLY A 291 -18.81 -11.60 -5.35
CA GLY A 291 -18.26 -11.06 -6.59
C GLY A 291 -17.99 -12.10 -7.68
N ILE A 292 -18.73 -13.20 -7.71
CA ILE A 292 -18.56 -14.22 -8.76
C ILE A 292 -18.95 -13.61 -10.11
N GLY A 293 -17.97 -13.57 -11.02
CA GLY A 293 -18.15 -12.97 -12.35
C GLY A 293 -18.17 -11.44 -12.38
N ALA A 294 -18.15 -10.77 -11.24
CA ALA A 294 -18.07 -9.31 -11.20
C ALA A 294 -16.70 -8.81 -11.67
N LEU A 295 -16.69 -7.74 -12.45
CA LEU A 295 -15.48 -7.17 -13.04
C LEU A 295 -15.59 -5.63 -13.07
N GLY A 296 -14.55 -4.95 -12.57
CA GLY A 296 -14.39 -3.51 -12.75
C GLY A 296 -13.54 -3.21 -14.00
N ILE A 297 -14.05 -2.37 -14.88
CA ILE A 297 -13.32 -1.87 -16.05
C ILE A 297 -12.91 -0.41 -15.78
N ASP A 298 -12.41 -0.15 -14.60
CA ASP A 298 -11.94 1.15 -14.16
C ASP A 298 -10.59 1.00 -13.45
N TRP A 299 -9.64 1.83 -13.83
CA TRP A 299 -8.31 1.78 -13.23
C TRP A 299 -8.32 2.16 -11.75
N SER A 300 -9.22 3.04 -11.31
CA SER A 300 -9.41 3.35 -9.90
C SER A 300 -9.82 2.10 -9.11
N THR A 301 -10.84 1.38 -9.57
CA THR A 301 -11.29 0.12 -8.96
C THR A 301 -10.16 -0.92 -8.88
N ILE A 302 -9.31 -0.97 -9.91
CA ILE A 302 -8.22 -1.96 -9.98
C ILE A 302 -7.08 -1.61 -9.02
N SER A 303 -6.66 -0.33 -8.96
CA SER A 303 -5.38 0.05 -8.31
C SER A 303 -5.51 0.67 -6.93
N SER A 304 -6.71 1.02 -6.46
CA SER A 304 -6.93 1.85 -5.26
C SER A 304 -6.41 1.21 -3.96
N TYR A 305 -6.59 -0.08 -3.77
CA TYR A 305 -6.27 -0.75 -2.50
C TYR A 305 -4.98 -1.56 -2.52
N LEU A 306 -4.72 -2.29 -3.59
CA LEU A 306 -3.55 -3.17 -3.73
C LEU A 306 -2.39 -2.52 -4.51
N GLY A 307 -2.57 -1.28 -4.94
CA GLY A 307 -1.65 -0.61 -5.84
C GLY A 307 -1.71 -1.20 -7.26
N SER A 308 -0.81 -0.76 -8.13
CA SER A 308 -0.82 -1.21 -9.53
C SER A 308 -0.47 -2.70 -9.67
N PRO A 309 -1.34 -3.52 -10.30
CA PRO A 309 -1.04 -4.92 -10.59
C PRO A 309 0.12 -5.10 -11.57
N LEU A 310 0.42 -4.06 -12.36
CA LEU A 310 1.55 -4.05 -13.30
C LEU A 310 2.91 -3.94 -12.59
N ALA A 311 2.92 -3.42 -11.36
CA ALA A 311 4.12 -3.35 -10.52
C ALA A 311 4.38 -4.65 -9.75
N SER A 312 3.33 -5.39 -9.39
CA SER A 312 3.46 -6.61 -8.59
C SER A 312 4.01 -7.78 -9.40
N PRO A 313 4.99 -8.53 -8.88
CA PRO A 313 5.52 -9.70 -9.56
C PRO A 313 4.46 -10.82 -9.63
N TRP A 314 4.45 -11.60 -10.72
CA TRP A 314 3.45 -12.63 -10.94
C TRP A 314 3.30 -13.62 -9.79
N PHE A 315 4.41 -14.06 -9.18
CA PHE A 315 4.31 -15.00 -8.06
C PHE A 315 3.54 -14.42 -6.85
N ALA A 316 3.68 -13.11 -6.57
CA ALA A 316 2.92 -12.44 -5.53
C ALA A 316 1.44 -12.34 -5.91
N THR A 317 1.13 -11.96 -7.16
CA THR A 317 -0.24 -11.94 -7.67
C THR A 317 -0.90 -13.32 -7.60
N ALA A 318 -0.17 -14.40 -7.91
CA ALA A 318 -0.66 -15.77 -7.79
C ALA A 318 -0.97 -16.17 -6.33
N ASN A 319 -0.11 -15.77 -5.36
CA ASN A 319 -0.38 -16.00 -3.94
C ASN A 319 -1.65 -15.25 -3.48
N VAL A 320 -1.80 -13.97 -3.89
CA VAL A 320 -3.02 -13.19 -3.60
C VAL A 320 -4.24 -13.88 -4.22
N ALA A 321 -4.16 -14.34 -5.47
CA ALA A 321 -5.26 -15.01 -6.16
C ALA A 321 -5.70 -16.29 -5.43
N VAL A 322 -4.75 -17.14 -5.04
CA VAL A 322 -5.05 -18.38 -4.30
C VAL A 322 -5.68 -18.07 -2.93
N GLY A 323 -5.13 -17.10 -2.20
CA GLY A 323 -5.68 -16.68 -0.91
C GLY A 323 -7.08 -16.07 -1.03
N PHE A 324 -7.30 -15.22 -2.02
CA PHE A 324 -8.61 -14.63 -2.30
C PHE A 324 -9.65 -15.72 -2.63
N VAL A 325 -9.34 -16.65 -3.53
CA VAL A 325 -10.23 -17.78 -3.86
C VAL A 325 -10.54 -18.62 -2.63
N PHE A 326 -9.54 -18.89 -1.79
CA PHE A 326 -9.74 -19.66 -0.57
C PHE A 326 -10.68 -18.95 0.40
N VAL A 327 -10.45 -17.67 0.69
CA VAL A 327 -11.26 -16.91 1.66
C VAL A 327 -12.67 -16.65 1.13
N MET A 328 -12.78 -16.13 -0.11
CA MET A 328 -14.07 -15.70 -0.67
C MET A 328 -14.94 -16.86 -1.17
N TYR A 329 -14.35 -17.90 -1.76
CA TYR A 329 -15.13 -18.94 -2.43
C TYR A 329 -15.14 -20.29 -1.71
N ILE A 330 -14.34 -20.44 -0.62
CA ILE A 330 -14.35 -21.65 0.19
C ILE A 330 -14.71 -21.33 1.63
N LEU A 331 -13.91 -20.54 2.34
CA LEU A 331 -14.06 -20.29 3.77
C LEU A 331 -15.36 -19.54 4.10
N THR A 332 -15.60 -18.40 3.47
CA THR A 332 -16.78 -17.56 3.71
C THR A 332 -18.09 -18.28 3.36
N PRO A 333 -18.24 -18.89 2.17
CA PRO A 333 -19.43 -19.69 1.86
C PRO A 333 -19.66 -20.85 2.80
N LEU A 334 -18.60 -21.59 3.14
CA LEU A 334 -18.70 -22.72 4.07
C LEU A 334 -19.26 -22.27 5.42
N CYS A 335 -18.69 -21.23 6.02
CA CYS A 335 -19.16 -20.68 7.30
C CYS A 335 -20.59 -20.14 7.21
N TYR A 336 -20.93 -19.46 6.11
CA TYR A 336 -22.26 -18.87 5.92
C TYR A 336 -23.33 -19.94 5.78
N TRP A 337 -23.18 -20.92 4.89
CA TRP A 337 -24.19 -21.94 4.67
C TRP A 337 -24.30 -23.00 5.78
N LEU A 338 -23.19 -23.22 6.53
CA LEU A 338 -23.24 -23.99 7.77
C LEU A 338 -23.86 -23.21 8.94
N ASN A 339 -24.21 -21.93 8.72
CA ASN A 339 -24.77 -21.03 9.72
C ASN A 339 -23.88 -20.87 10.97
N ALA A 340 -22.56 -20.86 10.78
CA ALA A 340 -21.62 -20.63 11.87
C ALA A 340 -21.88 -19.25 12.52
N TYR A 341 -21.95 -19.21 13.85
CA TYR A 341 -22.24 -17.97 14.61
C TYR A 341 -23.52 -17.24 14.18
N LYS A 342 -24.56 -17.95 13.78
CA LYS A 342 -25.81 -17.40 13.22
C LYS A 342 -25.60 -16.61 11.92
N ALA A 343 -24.64 -17.02 11.09
CA ALA A 343 -24.22 -16.32 9.87
C ALA A 343 -25.37 -15.88 8.96
N LYS A 344 -26.42 -16.70 8.81
CA LYS A 344 -27.57 -16.41 7.92
C LYS A 344 -28.46 -15.26 8.42
N THR A 345 -28.30 -14.84 9.68
CA THR A 345 -29.04 -13.71 10.26
C THR A 345 -28.49 -12.37 9.77
N PHE A 346 -27.26 -12.35 9.26
CA PHE A 346 -26.54 -11.17 8.84
C PHE A 346 -26.24 -11.22 7.33
N PRO A 347 -25.86 -10.08 6.70
CA PRO A 347 -25.29 -10.10 5.35
C PRO A 347 -24.09 -11.04 5.27
N ILE A 348 -23.87 -11.66 4.10
CA ILE A 348 -22.68 -12.49 3.89
C ILE A 348 -21.40 -11.65 3.90
N PHE A 349 -21.49 -10.43 3.40
CA PHE A 349 -20.41 -9.45 3.33
C PHE A 349 -20.94 -8.09 3.81
N SER A 350 -20.45 -7.61 4.92
CA SER A 350 -20.68 -6.26 5.50
C SER A 350 -19.65 -6.00 6.58
N ASP A 351 -19.30 -4.77 6.80
CA ASP A 351 -18.48 -4.24 7.88
C ASP A 351 -19.31 -3.69 9.06
N ASP A 352 -20.64 -3.64 8.92
CA ASP A 352 -21.55 -3.19 9.97
C ASP A 352 -21.58 -4.10 11.18
N LEU A 353 -22.03 -3.57 12.30
CA LEU A 353 -22.19 -4.24 13.58
C LEU A 353 -23.66 -4.58 13.84
N PHE A 354 -23.95 -5.81 14.27
CA PHE A 354 -25.30 -6.32 14.36
C PHE A 354 -25.68 -6.78 15.77
N THR A 355 -26.97 -6.65 16.09
CA THR A 355 -27.60 -7.33 17.22
C THR A 355 -27.87 -8.81 16.88
N SER A 356 -28.23 -9.62 17.89
CA SER A 356 -28.58 -11.03 17.68
C SER A 356 -29.78 -11.26 16.76
N THR A 357 -30.57 -10.23 16.46
CA THR A 357 -31.76 -10.24 15.61
C THR A 357 -31.50 -9.76 14.18
N GLY A 358 -30.27 -9.37 13.85
CA GLY A 358 -29.89 -8.90 12.50
C GLY A 358 -30.13 -7.41 12.24
N GLN A 359 -30.47 -6.65 13.28
CA GLN A 359 -30.57 -5.19 13.20
C GLN A 359 -29.21 -4.55 13.49
N GLU A 360 -29.00 -3.33 13.03
CA GLU A 360 -27.81 -2.56 13.38
C GLU A 360 -27.68 -2.39 14.89
N TYR A 361 -26.45 -2.46 15.38
CA TYR A 361 -26.15 -2.38 16.80
C TYR A 361 -26.14 -0.90 17.26
N ASN A 362 -26.94 -0.57 18.26
CA ASN A 362 -26.98 0.77 18.80
C ASN A 362 -25.79 1.03 19.74
N ILE A 363 -24.71 1.52 19.18
CA ILE A 363 -23.45 1.78 19.88
C ILE A 363 -23.62 2.88 20.93
N THR A 364 -24.42 3.92 20.65
CA THR A 364 -24.60 5.06 21.55
C THR A 364 -25.32 4.66 22.84
N ALA A 365 -26.12 3.60 22.82
CA ALA A 365 -26.83 3.10 23.97
C ALA A 365 -25.92 2.44 25.02
N ILE A 366 -24.74 1.95 24.62
CA ILE A 366 -23.80 1.24 25.50
C ILE A 366 -22.63 2.09 26.01
N ILE A 367 -22.64 3.39 25.73
CA ILE A 367 -21.58 4.33 26.14
C ILE A 367 -22.09 5.19 27.31
N ASP A 368 -21.32 5.23 28.40
CA ASP A 368 -21.61 6.09 29.55
C ASP A 368 -21.18 7.55 29.29
N SER A 369 -21.56 8.46 30.24
CA SER A 369 -21.20 9.88 30.18
C SER A 369 -19.68 10.14 30.20
N ASN A 370 -18.89 9.22 30.76
CA ASN A 370 -17.44 9.30 30.86
C ASN A 370 -16.73 8.64 29.66
N PHE A 371 -17.50 8.19 28.68
CA PHE A 371 -16.95 7.58 27.48
C PHE A 371 -16.30 6.22 27.71
N HIS A 372 -16.91 5.42 28.60
CA HIS A 372 -16.58 4.02 28.84
C HIS A 372 -17.78 3.14 28.53
N LEU A 373 -17.53 1.83 28.47
CA LEU A 373 -18.59 0.85 28.30
C LEU A 373 -19.52 0.80 29.52
N ASP A 374 -20.81 1.10 29.31
CA ASP A 374 -21.85 0.80 30.28
C ASP A 374 -22.19 -0.69 30.22
N LEU A 375 -21.72 -1.44 31.22
CA LEU A 375 -21.92 -2.90 31.27
C LEU A 375 -23.38 -3.30 31.39
N ALA A 376 -24.18 -2.53 32.13
CA ALA A 376 -25.61 -2.82 32.30
C ALA A 376 -26.40 -2.59 31.01
N ALA A 377 -26.07 -1.54 30.28
CA ALA A 377 -26.63 -1.28 28.96
C ALA A 377 -26.19 -2.33 27.93
N TYR A 378 -24.91 -2.73 27.93
CA TYR A 378 -24.39 -3.77 27.07
C TYR A 378 -25.04 -5.15 27.32
N GLU A 379 -25.26 -5.53 28.59
CA GLU A 379 -25.96 -6.77 28.92
C GLU A 379 -27.42 -6.75 28.47
N LYS A 380 -28.06 -5.58 28.45
CA LYS A 380 -29.43 -5.41 27.99
C LYS A 380 -29.53 -5.47 26.45
N GLU A 381 -28.63 -4.80 25.72
CA GLU A 381 -28.57 -4.86 24.25
C GLU A 381 -28.13 -6.25 23.75
N GLY A 382 -27.30 -6.95 24.54
CA GLY A 382 -26.76 -8.24 24.22
C GLY A 382 -25.43 -8.19 23.45
N PRO A 383 -24.87 -9.38 23.11
CA PRO A 383 -23.58 -9.48 22.44
C PRO A 383 -23.64 -8.95 21.01
N LEU A 384 -22.53 -8.31 20.61
CA LEU A 384 -22.32 -7.83 19.25
C LEU A 384 -22.02 -8.99 18.29
N TYR A 385 -22.60 -8.91 17.10
CA TYR A 385 -22.39 -9.86 16.01
C TYR A 385 -21.79 -9.16 14.79
N LEU A 386 -21.00 -9.93 14.03
CA LEU A 386 -20.33 -9.52 12.80
C LEU A 386 -20.87 -10.32 11.61
N SER A 387 -20.77 -9.76 10.41
CA SER A 387 -21.00 -10.55 9.20
C SER A 387 -20.02 -11.72 9.12
N THR A 388 -20.37 -12.77 8.38
CA THR A 388 -19.50 -13.95 8.23
C THR A 388 -18.14 -13.58 7.69
N PHE A 389 -18.11 -12.79 6.62
CA PHE A 389 -16.87 -12.34 6.02
C PHE A 389 -16.02 -11.53 7.02
N PHE A 390 -16.61 -10.57 7.71
CA PHE A 390 -15.89 -9.70 8.65
C PHE A 390 -15.27 -10.47 9.82
N ALA A 391 -16.01 -11.44 10.40
CA ALA A 391 -15.48 -12.31 11.44
C ALA A 391 -14.31 -13.18 10.92
N MET A 392 -14.41 -13.72 9.70
CA MET A 392 -13.36 -14.54 9.11
C MET A 392 -12.13 -13.68 8.71
N THR A 393 -12.32 -12.44 8.29
CA THR A 393 -11.23 -11.51 7.99
C THR A 393 -10.34 -11.26 9.22
N TYR A 394 -10.91 -11.13 10.41
CA TYR A 394 -10.12 -11.04 11.63
C TYR A 394 -9.30 -12.32 11.89
N GLY A 395 -9.90 -13.51 11.71
CA GLY A 395 -9.17 -14.76 11.82
C GLY A 395 -8.02 -14.89 10.83
N VAL A 396 -8.27 -14.55 9.57
CA VAL A 396 -7.23 -14.54 8.53
C VAL A 396 -6.15 -13.51 8.85
N GLY A 397 -6.50 -12.36 9.42
CA GLY A 397 -5.54 -11.36 9.90
C GLY A 397 -4.64 -11.90 11.02
N PHE A 398 -5.21 -12.65 12.00
CA PHE A 398 -4.43 -13.33 13.04
C PHE A 398 -3.45 -14.35 12.44
N ALA A 399 -3.90 -15.13 11.47
CA ALA A 399 -3.05 -16.09 10.78
C ALA A 399 -1.95 -15.42 9.96
N ALA A 400 -2.25 -14.34 9.23
CA ALA A 400 -1.28 -13.61 8.43
C ALA A 400 -0.13 -13.04 9.27
N LEU A 401 -0.44 -12.57 10.47
CA LEU A 401 0.55 -12.03 11.39
C LEU A 401 1.57 -13.08 11.83
N THR A 402 1.10 -14.22 12.35
CA THR A 402 1.97 -15.32 12.78
C THR A 402 2.72 -15.95 11.60
N ALA A 403 2.05 -16.04 10.44
CA ALA A 403 2.68 -16.49 9.20
C ALA A 403 3.82 -15.56 8.77
N THR A 404 3.70 -14.24 8.94
CA THR A 404 4.74 -13.27 8.59
C THR A 404 6.03 -13.53 9.39
N ILE A 405 5.91 -13.68 10.70
CA ILE A 405 7.07 -13.97 11.57
C ILE A 405 7.71 -15.31 11.20
N MET A 406 6.90 -16.37 11.12
CA MET A 406 7.39 -17.72 10.85
C MET A 406 8.01 -17.84 9.46
N HIS A 407 7.39 -17.25 8.44
CA HIS A 407 7.91 -17.27 7.08
C HIS A 407 9.28 -16.59 7.00
N VAL A 408 9.40 -15.38 7.54
CA VAL A 408 10.67 -14.64 7.51
C VAL A 408 11.75 -15.36 8.33
N ALA A 409 11.41 -15.90 9.49
CA ALA A 409 12.36 -16.65 10.31
C ALA A 409 12.89 -17.91 9.58
N LEU A 410 12.02 -18.65 8.87
CA LEU A 410 12.38 -19.90 8.20
C LEU A 410 13.11 -19.70 6.86
N PHE A 411 12.68 -18.72 6.06
CA PHE A 411 13.21 -18.51 4.70
C PHE A 411 14.32 -17.46 4.64
N HIS A 412 14.29 -16.43 5.49
CA HIS A 412 15.24 -15.31 5.48
C HIS A 412 16.08 -15.20 6.77
N GLY A 413 15.78 -15.98 7.81
CA GLY A 413 16.43 -15.87 9.11
C GLY A 413 17.95 -16.08 9.07
N ARG A 414 18.43 -16.98 8.20
CA ARG A 414 19.87 -17.22 8.00
C ARG A 414 20.56 -16.01 7.37
N GLU A 415 19.97 -15.44 6.33
CA GLU A 415 20.50 -14.26 5.64
C GLU A 415 20.54 -13.05 6.58
N ILE A 416 19.48 -12.83 7.36
CA ILE A 416 19.42 -11.76 8.37
C ILE A 416 20.53 -11.95 9.40
N TRP A 417 20.74 -13.18 9.87
CA TRP A 417 21.76 -13.51 10.86
C TRP A 417 23.18 -13.31 10.31
N GLU A 418 23.44 -13.75 9.09
CA GLU A 418 24.71 -13.55 8.41
C GLU A 418 25.00 -12.05 8.19
N GLN A 419 24.00 -11.28 7.72
CA GLN A 419 24.12 -9.82 7.57
C GLN A 419 24.31 -9.09 8.90
N SER A 420 23.77 -9.63 9.99
CA SER A 420 23.98 -9.05 11.34
C SER A 420 25.40 -9.23 11.83
N LYS A 421 26.05 -10.33 11.45
CA LYS A 421 27.42 -10.68 11.85
C LYS A 421 28.48 -10.13 10.90
N ALA A 422 28.17 -10.05 9.61
CA ALA A 422 29.13 -9.60 8.61
C ALA A 422 29.52 -8.14 8.86
N SER A 423 30.77 -7.94 9.16
CA SER A 423 31.43 -6.65 8.96
C SER A 423 31.32 -6.33 7.47
N PHE A 424 30.90 -5.14 7.12
CA PHE A 424 30.48 -4.62 5.81
C PHE A 424 31.42 -4.85 4.60
N GLN A 425 32.46 -5.64 4.71
CA GLN A 425 33.56 -5.72 3.73
C GLN A 425 33.49 -6.88 2.75
N ASP A 426 32.74 -7.95 3.01
CA ASP A 426 32.89 -9.22 2.26
C ASP A 426 31.67 -9.66 1.42
N THR A 427 30.62 -8.87 1.29
CA THR A 427 29.48 -9.25 0.45
C THR A 427 29.69 -8.82 -1.00
N LYS A 428 29.43 -9.72 -1.96
CA LYS A 428 29.32 -9.40 -3.39
C LYS A 428 28.31 -8.26 -3.55
N MET A 429 28.78 -7.04 -3.81
CA MET A 429 27.95 -5.87 -3.97
C MET A 429 27.54 -5.71 -5.42
N ASP A 430 26.27 -5.41 -5.65
CA ASP A 430 25.78 -4.99 -6.94
C ASP A 430 26.34 -3.59 -7.32
N ILE A 431 26.21 -3.24 -8.60
CA ILE A 431 26.71 -1.98 -9.14
C ILE A 431 26.06 -0.76 -8.46
N HIS A 432 24.79 -0.87 -8.09
CA HIS A 432 24.05 0.24 -7.46
C HIS A 432 24.61 0.57 -6.08
N THR A 433 24.92 -0.44 -5.28
CA THR A 433 25.54 -0.27 -3.97
C THR A 433 26.96 0.27 -4.08
N LYS A 434 27.75 -0.20 -5.07
CA LYS A 434 29.09 0.34 -5.36
C LYS A 434 29.04 1.85 -5.67
N LEU A 435 28.09 2.27 -6.51
CA LEU A 435 27.92 3.69 -6.88
C LEU A 435 27.49 4.54 -5.67
N MET A 436 26.56 4.03 -4.83
CA MET A 436 26.06 4.77 -3.68
C MET A 436 27.07 4.94 -2.55
N ARG A 437 28.12 4.11 -2.47
CA ARG A 437 29.22 4.28 -1.49
C ARG A 437 30.04 5.56 -1.71
N LYS A 438 29.97 6.16 -2.91
CA LYS A 438 30.63 7.45 -3.20
C LYS A 438 30.00 8.63 -2.44
N TYR A 439 28.74 8.48 -1.99
CA TYR A 439 28.01 9.52 -1.30
C TYR A 439 28.12 9.42 0.23
N LYS A 440 28.10 10.58 0.90
CA LYS A 440 28.08 10.65 2.36
C LYS A 440 26.79 10.07 2.91
N GLN A 441 26.90 9.02 3.71
CA GLN A 441 25.77 8.37 4.35
C GLN A 441 25.16 9.25 5.45
N VAL A 442 23.87 9.00 5.76
CA VAL A 442 23.20 9.65 6.90
C VAL A 442 23.83 9.13 8.19
N PRO A 443 24.29 9.98 9.11
CA PRO A 443 24.80 9.54 10.39
C PRO A 443 23.72 8.87 11.24
N GLU A 444 24.06 7.79 11.91
CA GLU A 444 23.08 7.03 12.74
C GLU A 444 22.46 7.87 13.86
N TRP A 445 23.23 8.83 14.41
CA TRP A 445 22.74 9.69 15.48
C TRP A 445 21.56 10.59 15.07
N TRP A 446 21.37 10.89 13.77
CA TRP A 446 20.18 11.61 13.29
C TRP A 446 18.92 10.80 13.53
N PHE A 447 18.96 9.50 13.24
CA PHE A 447 17.85 8.58 13.48
C PHE A 447 17.55 8.42 14.96
N VAL A 448 18.59 8.24 15.79
CA VAL A 448 18.45 8.12 17.24
C VAL A 448 17.87 9.39 17.85
N LEU A 449 18.32 10.57 17.41
CA LEU A 449 17.80 11.86 17.89
C LEU A 449 16.29 12.00 17.58
N ILE A 450 15.89 11.68 16.35
CA ILE A 450 14.48 11.70 15.96
C ILE A 450 13.67 10.73 16.82
N LEU A 451 14.17 9.52 17.01
CA LEU A 451 13.50 8.50 17.81
C LEU A 451 13.25 8.99 19.24
N LEU A 452 14.29 9.45 19.90
CA LEU A 452 14.21 9.91 21.30
C LEU A 452 13.32 11.16 21.43
N ALA A 453 13.45 12.12 20.53
CA ALA A 453 12.62 13.32 20.54
C ALA A 453 11.13 13.00 20.33
N ASN A 454 10.81 12.08 19.39
CA ASN A 454 9.44 11.66 19.15
C ASN A 454 8.84 10.86 20.31
N ILE A 455 9.59 9.91 20.89
CA ILE A 455 9.13 9.15 22.07
C ILE A 455 8.83 10.13 23.22
N ALA A 456 9.74 11.07 23.49
CA ALA A 456 9.55 12.06 24.55
C ALA A 456 8.31 12.96 24.29
N ALA A 457 8.14 13.44 23.05
CA ALA A 457 6.98 14.25 22.68
C ALA A 457 5.67 13.46 22.76
N THR A 458 5.68 12.18 22.36
CA THR A 458 4.51 11.30 22.42
C THR A 458 4.11 11.02 23.87
N ILE A 459 5.07 10.65 24.72
CA ILE A 459 4.80 10.40 26.14
C ILE A 459 4.30 11.66 26.82
N PHE A 460 4.92 12.82 26.55
CA PHE A 460 4.45 14.10 27.07
C PHE A 460 3.00 14.39 26.65
N ALA A 461 2.66 14.21 25.36
CA ALA A 461 1.31 14.45 24.87
C ALA A 461 0.30 13.49 25.50
N CYS A 462 0.62 12.21 25.60
CA CYS A 462 -0.28 11.19 26.14
C CYS A 462 -0.53 11.37 27.65
N GLU A 463 0.49 11.76 28.43
CA GLU A 463 0.34 11.98 29.89
C GLU A 463 -0.29 13.33 30.21
N TYR A 464 0.15 14.42 29.56
CA TYR A 464 -0.35 15.77 29.86
C TYR A 464 -1.80 15.99 29.36
N TYR A 465 -2.16 15.37 28.21
CA TYR A 465 -3.50 15.43 27.62
C TYR A 465 -4.23 14.08 27.71
N ASN A 466 -4.08 13.38 28.82
CA ASN A 466 -4.65 12.05 29.01
C ASN A 466 -6.19 12.04 28.93
N ASP A 467 -6.85 13.13 29.27
CA ASP A 467 -8.29 13.34 29.11
C ASP A 467 -8.76 13.27 27.63
N GLN A 468 -7.88 13.64 26.69
CA GLN A 468 -8.16 13.61 25.25
C GLN A 468 -7.65 12.34 24.56
N LEU A 469 -6.51 11.76 24.98
CA LEU A 469 -5.85 10.65 24.31
C LEU A 469 -6.01 9.31 25.03
N GLN A 470 -6.26 9.31 26.34
CA GLN A 470 -6.47 8.12 27.19
C GLN A 470 -5.31 7.10 27.21
N LEU A 471 -4.25 7.28 26.42
CA LEU A 471 -3.16 6.30 26.27
C LEU A 471 -2.06 6.53 27.32
N PRO A 472 -1.79 5.57 28.22
CA PRO A 472 -0.73 5.68 29.21
C PRO A 472 0.67 5.55 28.59
N TRP A 473 1.71 6.11 29.24
CA TRP A 473 3.10 6.10 28.76
C TRP A 473 3.64 4.72 28.43
N TRP A 474 3.32 3.70 29.24
CA TRP A 474 3.75 2.32 28.98
C TRP A 474 3.11 1.75 27.70
N GLY A 475 1.89 2.19 27.36
CA GLY A 475 1.23 1.84 26.11
C GLY A 475 2.00 2.36 24.90
N VAL A 476 2.53 3.58 24.95
CA VAL A 476 3.39 4.12 23.89
C VAL A 476 4.63 3.26 23.69
N LEU A 477 5.32 2.87 24.76
CA LEU A 477 6.52 2.01 24.67
C LEU A 477 6.19 0.62 24.14
N LEU A 478 5.06 0.05 24.53
CA LEU A 478 4.60 -1.24 24.02
C LEU A 478 4.28 -1.17 22.52
N ALA A 479 3.59 -0.11 22.08
CA ALA A 479 3.31 0.13 20.66
C ALA A 479 4.61 0.24 19.83
N CYS A 480 5.60 1.02 20.33
CA CYS A 480 6.91 1.11 19.69
C CYS A 480 7.62 -0.25 19.63
N GLY A 481 7.56 -1.05 20.70
CA GLY A 481 8.15 -2.39 20.74
C GLY A 481 7.56 -3.32 19.68
N ILE A 482 6.23 -3.35 19.55
CA ILE A 482 5.54 -4.11 18.51
C ILE A 482 5.96 -3.61 17.12
N ALA A 483 5.91 -2.30 16.87
CA ALA A 483 6.27 -1.70 15.59
C ALA A 483 7.70 -2.07 15.16
N ILE A 484 8.68 -1.96 16.05
CA ILE A 484 10.09 -2.29 15.77
C ILE A 484 10.24 -3.79 15.40
N VAL A 485 9.62 -4.68 16.16
CA VAL A 485 9.72 -6.14 15.93
C VAL A 485 9.17 -6.51 14.56
N PHE A 486 8.04 -5.92 14.16
CA PHE A 486 7.37 -6.24 12.90
C PHE A 486 7.90 -5.47 11.69
N THR A 487 8.64 -4.37 11.86
CA THR A 487 9.15 -3.56 10.73
C THR A 487 10.04 -4.39 9.80
N LEU A 488 10.94 -5.21 10.32
CA LEU A 488 11.85 -6.00 9.47
C LEU A 488 11.10 -7.12 8.74
N PRO A 489 10.30 -7.99 9.39
CA PRO A 489 9.55 -9.02 8.69
C PRO A 489 8.61 -8.48 7.61
N ILE A 490 7.82 -7.47 7.94
CA ILE A 490 6.87 -6.87 6.99
C ILE A 490 7.62 -6.15 5.87
N GLY A 491 8.71 -5.44 6.20
CA GLY A 491 9.55 -4.77 5.22
C GLY A 491 10.17 -5.72 4.20
N ILE A 492 10.62 -6.92 4.59
CA ILE A 492 11.13 -7.96 3.69
C ILE A 492 10.02 -8.44 2.75
N ILE A 493 8.84 -8.76 3.27
CA ILE A 493 7.71 -9.20 2.43
C ILE A 493 7.35 -8.10 1.43
N THR A 494 7.22 -6.85 1.88
CA THR A 494 6.88 -5.71 1.00
C THR A 494 7.95 -5.49 -0.08
N ALA A 495 9.23 -5.52 0.30
CA ALA A 495 10.35 -5.30 -0.62
C ALA A 495 10.46 -6.36 -1.73
N ILE A 496 9.95 -7.57 -1.50
CA ILE A 496 10.01 -8.67 -2.46
C ILE A 496 8.71 -8.81 -3.25
N THR A 497 7.56 -8.66 -2.59
CA THR A 497 6.25 -9.01 -3.15
C THR A 497 5.38 -7.82 -3.55
N ASN A 498 5.74 -6.62 -3.13
CA ASN A 498 4.90 -5.41 -3.23
C ASN A 498 3.56 -5.52 -2.47
N GLN A 499 3.46 -6.46 -1.52
CA GLN A 499 2.30 -6.62 -0.65
C GLN A 499 2.72 -6.39 0.80
N THR A 500 1.99 -5.53 1.51
CA THR A 500 2.33 -5.13 2.89
C THR A 500 1.34 -5.74 3.86
N PRO A 501 1.71 -6.78 4.63
CA PRO A 501 0.86 -7.31 5.70
C PRO A 501 0.52 -6.23 6.73
N GLY A 502 -0.76 -6.14 7.11
CA GLY A 502 -1.26 -5.18 8.09
C GLY A 502 -0.87 -5.56 9.53
N LEU A 503 -0.60 -4.55 10.36
CA LEU A 503 -0.32 -4.71 11.79
C LEU A 503 -1.45 -4.14 12.67
N ASN A 504 -2.47 -3.54 12.08
CA ASN A 504 -3.57 -2.87 12.76
C ASN A 504 -4.27 -3.80 13.75
N ILE A 505 -4.68 -4.98 13.33
CA ILE A 505 -5.46 -5.93 14.13
C ILE A 505 -4.74 -6.35 15.42
N ILE A 506 -3.45 -6.66 15.37
CA ILE A 506 -2.72 -7.09 16.57
C ILE A 506 -2.51 -5.95 17.55
N THR A 507 -2.32 -4.73 17.07
CA THR A 507 -2.19 -3.57 17.95
C THR A 507 -3.49 -3.31 18.70
N GLU A 508 -4.63 -3.37 18.02
CA GLU A 508 -5.95 -3.24 18.62
C GLU A 508 -6.24 -4.38 19.60
N TYR A 509 -5.92 -5.61 19.22
CA TYR A 509 -6.11 -6.81 20.05
C TYR A 509 -5.31 -6.72 21.36
N VAL A 510 -4.02 -6.41 21.29
CA VAL A 510 -3.13 -6.36 22.46
C VAL A 510 -3.59 -5.31 23.47
N ILE A 511 -3.78 -4.07 23.03
CA ILE A 511 -4.18 -3.00 23.95
C ILE A 511 -5.62 -3.20 24.45
N GLY A 512 -6.53 -3.68 23.61
CA GLY A 512 -7.90 -3.98 24.00
C GLY A 512 -8.01 -5.08 25.08
N TYR A 513 -7.05 -6.02 25.09
CA TYR A 513 -6.96 -7.04 26.14
C TYR A 513 -6.39 -6.48 27.45
N ILE A 514 -5.34 -5.66 27.36
CA ILE A 514 -4.62 -5.12 28.52
C ILE A 514 -5.36 -3.94 29.14
N TYR A 515 -5.97 -3.08 28.31
CA TYR A 515 -6.59 -1.83 28.71
C TYR A 515 -7.99 -1.65 28.08
N PRO A 516 -8.97 -2.51 28.45
CA PRO A 516 -10.30 -2.53 27.87
C PRO A 516 -11.15 -1.34 28.33
N GLY A 517 -12.11 -0.90 27.49
CA GLY A 517 -13.05 0.16 27.81
C GLY A 517 -12.59 1.58 27.48
N TYR A 518 -11.42 1.72 26.84
CA TYR A 518 -10.84 3.01 26.44
C TYR A 518 -10.65 3.09 24.92
N PRO A 519 -11.69 3.45 24.16
CA PRO A 519 -11.63 3.41 22.69
C PRO A 519 -10.60 4.38 22.10
N VAL A 520 -10.41 5.55 22.69
CA VAL A 520 -9.40 6.51 22.20
C VAL A 520 -7.99 6.00 22.45
N ALA A 521 -7.73 5.38 23.61
CA ALA A 521 -6.44 4.73 23.87
C ALA A 521 -6.14 3.63 22.87
N ASN A 522 -7.15 2.82 22.52
CA ASN A 522 -7.03 1.76 21.52
C ASN A 522 -6.68 2.33 20.14
N MET A 523 -7.40 3.36 19.69
CA MET A 523 -7.11 4.06 18.44
C MET A 523 -5.70 4.65 18.41
N CYS A 524 -5.28 5.34 19.47
CA CYS A 524 -3.93 5.90 19.58
C CYS A 524 -2.87 4.82 19.55
N PHE A 525 -3.04 3.73 20.31
CA PHE A 525 -2.10 2.60 20.34
C PHE A 525 -1.97 1.93 18.95
N LYS A 526 -3.09 1.70 18.26
CA LYS A 526 -3.13 1.21 16.89
C LYS A 526 -2.28 2.10 15.97
N VAL A 527 -2.51 3.41 16.02
CA VAL A 527 -1.81 4.33 15.12
C VAL A 527 -0.32 4.42 15.46
N TYR A 528 0.06 4.47 16.73
CA TYR A 528 1.47 4.46 17.12
C TYR A 528 2.17 3.13 16.77
N GLY A 529 1.51 1.99 16.89
CA GLY A 529 2.06 0.68 16.53
C GLY A 529 2.11 0.44 15.03
N TYR A 530 0.96 0.55 14.37
CA TYR A 530 0.83 0.21 12.96
C TYR A 530 1.45 1.26 12.03
N ILE A 531 1.10 2.54 12.20
CA ILE A 531 1.56 3.57 11.26
C ILE A 531 3.04 3.86 11.40
N SER A 532 3.60 3.82 12.61
CA SER A 532 5.04 3.98 12.76
C SER A 532 5.83 2.89 12.02
N MET A 533 5.34 1.64 12.04
CA MET A 533 5.91 0.55 11.24
C MET A 533 5.77 0.84 9.73
N THR A 534 4.57 1.21 9.29
CA THR A 534 4.30 1.51 7.87
C THR A 534 5.15 2.68 7.37
N GLN A 535 5.28 3.74 8.16
CA GLN A 535 6.12 4.89 7.83
C GLN A 535 7.61 4.54 7.76
N ALA A 536 8.09 3.64 8.63
CA ALA A 536 9.45 3.12 8.51
C ALA A 536 9.67 2.37 7.21
N VAL A 537 8.72 1.52 6.81
CA VAL A 537 8.77 0.75 5.55
C VAL A 537 8.73 1.69 4.34
N THR A 538 7.82 2.66 4.32
CA THR A 538 7.70 3.66 3.24
C THR A 538 8.96 4.53 3.12
N PHE A 539 9.52 4.97 4.26
CA PHE A 539 10.77 5.72 4.30
C PHE A 539 11.93 4.93 3.65
N LEU A 540 12.02 3.63 3.97
CA LEU A 540 13.03 2.74 3.38
C LEU A 540 12.80 2.46 1.90
N GLN A 541 11.55 2.40 1.45
CA GLN A 541 11.18 2.32 0.04
C GLN A 541 11.67 3.53 -0.76
N ASP A 542 11.44 4.73 -0.25
CA ASP A 542 11.95 5.97 -0.86
C ASP A 542 13.49 6.04 -0.85
N PHE A 543 14.13 5.56 0.22
CA PHE A 543 15.58 5.41 0.25
C PHE A 543 16.09 4.46 -0.84
N LYS A 544 15.35 3.38 -1.13
CA LYS A 544 15.68 2.48 -2.24
C LYS A 544 15.45 3.14 -3.61
N LEU A 545 14.42 3.95 -3.76
CA LEU A 545 14.24 4.76 -4.98
C LEU A 545 15.43 5.69 -5.22
N GLY A 546 15.85 6.42 -4.19
CA GLY A 546 17.03 7.25 -4.26
C GLY A 546 18.33 6.45 -4.49
N HIS A 547 18.43 5.24 -3.95
CA HIS A 547 19.54 4.32 -4.19
C HIS A 547 19.60 3.92 -5.68
N TYR A 548 18.47 3.62 -6.31
CA TYR A 548 18.38 3.32 -7.73
C TYR A 548 18.72 4.52 -8.61
N MET A 549 18.31 5.72 -8.21
CA MET A 549 18.55 6.95 -8.95
C MET A 549 19.81 7.72 -8.50
N LYS A 550 20.62 7.14 -7.60
CA LYS A 550 21.89 7.68 -7.10
C LYS A 550 21.76 9.07 -6.49
N ILE A 551 20.75 9.25 -5.66
CA ILE A 551 20.54 10.50 -4.90
C ILE A 551 21.36 10.46 -3.60
N PRO A 552 22.05 11.56 -3.22
CA PRO A 552 22.78 11.60 -1.95
C PRO A 552 21.86 11.32 -0.75
N PRO A 553 22.18 10.33 0.13
CA PRO A 553 21.27 9.90 1.19
C PRO A 553 20.86 11.01 2.16
N ARG A 554 21.76 11.97 2.45
CA ARG A 554 21.45 13.11 3.34
C ARG A 554 20.41 14.05 2.78
N THR A 555 20.42 14.26 1.46
CA THR A 555 19.42 15.12 0.80
C THR A 555 18.05 14.46 0.76
N MET A 556 18.00 13.14 0.55
CA MET A 556 16.75 12.37 0.66
C MET A 556 16.17 12.46 2.06
N PHE A 557 16.98 12.20 3.08
CA PHE A 557 16.56 12.28 4.48
C PHE A 557 15.92 13.63 4.80
N MET A 558 16.58 14.74 4.41
CA MET A 558 16.06 16.09 4.62
C MET A 558 14.75 16.33 3.89
N ALA A 559 14.65 15.88 2.62
CA ALA A 559 13.44 16.04 1.82
C ALA A 559 12.26 15.29 2.43
N GLN A 560 12.46 14.04 2.91
CA GLN A 560 11.43 13.24 3.54
C GLN A 560 10.96 13.83 4.88
N ILE A 561 11.87 14.29 5.74
CA ILE A 561 11.49 14.92 7.01
C ILE A 561 10.67 16.20 6.77
N VAL A 562 11.18 17.10 5.92
CA VAL A 562 10.49 18.36 5.63
C VAL A 562 9.16 18.09 4.93
N GLY A 563 9.13 17.18 3.95
CA GLY A 563 7.92 16.78 3.25
C GLY A 563 6.86 16.20 4.18
N THR A 564 7.25 15.33 5.09
CA THR A 564 6.32 14.73 6.07
C THR A 564 5.74 15.78 7.02
N ILE A 565 6.55 16.71 7.52
CA ILE A 565 6.04 17.79 8.39
C ILE A 565 5.06 18.69 7.63
N MET A 566 5.40 19.06 6.39
CA MET A 566 4.51 19.85 5.52
C MET A 566 3.20 19.10 5.24
N ALA A 567 3.27 17.81 4.94
CA ALA A 567 2.11 16.97 4.74
C ALA A 567 1.23 16.92 5.98
N CYS A 568 1.78 16.68 7.17
CA CYS A 568 1.03 16.65 8.43
C CYS A 568 0.25 17.95 8.67
N LEU A 569 0.90 19.10 8.46
CA LEU A 569 0.26 20.41 8.62
C LEU A 569 -0.87 20.62 7.62
N THR A 570 -0.65 20.24 6.36
CA THR A 570 -1.65 20.43 5.29
C THR A 570 -2.83 19.48 5.48
N TYR A 571 -2.59 18.21 5.75
CA TYR A 571 -3.63 17.22 6.01
C TYR A 571 -4.50 17.63 7.21
N LEU A 572 -3.90 17.97 8.35
CA LEU A 572 -4.63 18.40 9.53
C LEU A 572 -5.41 19.70 9.29
N GLY A 573 -4.76 20.69 8.66
CA GLY A 573 -5.42 21.97 8.35
C GLY A 573 -6.64 21.80 7.45
N THR A 574 -6.51 20.93 6.41
CA THR A 574 -7.62 20.62 5.51
C THR A 574 -8.73 19.84 6.22
N ALA A 575 -8.39 18.80 6.98
CA ALA A 575 -9.36 18.01 7.73
C ALA A 575 -10.11 18.89 8.76
N TRP A 576 -9.37 19.72 9.49
CA TRP A 576 -9.96 20.62 10.48
C TRP A 576 -10.91 21.62 9.86
N TRP A 577 -10.50 22.24 8.75
CA TRP A 577 -11.35 23.15 7.98
C TRP A 577 -12.63 22.47 7.49
N LEU A 578 -12.55 21.26 6.94
CA LEU A 578 -13.73 20.52 6.48
C LEU A 578 -14.66 20.17 7.63
N MET A 579 -14.14 19.68 8.76
CA MET A 579 -14.94 19.35 9.95
C MET A 579 -15.64 20.57 10.60
N GLU A 580 -15.14 21.79 10.39
CA GLU A 580 -15.77 23.01 10.91
C GLU A 580 -16.69 23.70 9.90
N THR A 581 -16.49 23.46 8.59
CA THR A 581 -17.22 24.17 7.53
C THR A 581 -18.41 23.37 7.02
N ILE A 582 -18.28 22.03 6.95
CA ILE A 582 -19.36 21.18 6.44
C ILE A 582 -20.23 20.73 7.61
N PRO A 583 -21.49 21.20 7.69
CA PRO A 583 -22.45 20.66 8.64
C PRO A 583 -22.61 19.18 8.43
N ASP A 584 -23.14 18.32 8.93
CA ASP A 584 -23.45 16.91 8.65
C ASP A 584 -22.32 16.09 7.97
N LEU A 585 -21.05 16.50 8.15
CA LEU A 585 -19.90 15.72 7.71
C LEU A 585 -19.91 14.36 8.42
N CYS A 586 -19.81 13.28 7.67
CA CYS A 586 -19.88 11.89 8.13
C CYS A 586 -21.27 11.47 8.68
N ASP A 587 -22.34 12.20 8.38
CA ASP A 587 -23.70 11.79 8.72
C ASP A 587 -24.30 10.98 7.57
N THR A 588 -24.40 9.67 7.75
CA THR A 588 -24.97 8.74 6.76
C THR A 588 -26.50 8.78 6.69
N THR A 589 -27.16 9.42 7.67
CA THR A 589 -28.64 9.56 7.70
C THR A 589 -29.13 10.74 6.88
N ALA A 590 -28.25 11.69 6.54
CA ALA A 590 -28.57 12.82 5.69
C ALA A 590 -28.82 12.37 4.24
N SER A 591 -30.06 12.48 3.78
CA SER A 591 -30.43 12.10 2.40
C SER A 591 -29.62 12.92 1.39
N ASN A 592 -28.94 12.24 0.46
CA ASN A 592 -28.10 12.81 -0.59
C ASN A 592 -26.78 13.47 -0.14
N SER A 593 -26.25 13.15 1.05
CA SER A 593 -24.94 13.62 1.44
C SER A 593 -23.85 12.89 0.63
N VAL A 594 -22.94 13.66 0.03
CA VAL A 594 -21.73 13.15 -0.63
C VAL A 594 -20.54 12.99 0.35
N TRP A 595 -20.75 13.31 1.63
CA TRP A 595 -19.74 13.37 2.68
C TRP A 595 -19.95 12.26 3.72
N THR A 596 -19.87 11.01 3.32
CA THR A 596 -20.21 9.84 4.15
C THR A 596 -19.07 9.26 4.96
N CYS A 597 -17.82 9.70 4.72
CA CYS A 597 -16.62 9.28 5.47
C CYS A 597 -16.43 7.75 5.59
N PRO A 598 -16.46 6.96 4.50
CA PRO A 598 -16.52 5.50 4.59
C PRO A 598 -15.36 4.88 5.37
N SER A 599 -14.14 5.37 5.18
CA SER A 599 -12.96 4.85 5.90
C SER A 599 -12.97 5.21 7.39
N ASP A 600 -13.53 6.38 7.75
CA ASP A 600 -13.62 6.81 9.15
C ASP A 600 -14.73 6.04 9.88
N THR A 601 -15.80 5.63 9.20
CA THR A 601 -16.83 4.73 9.72
C THR A 601 -16.24 3.39 10.10
N VAL A 602 -15.50 2.73 9.20
CA VAL A 602 -14.79 1.46 9.50
C VAL A 602 -13.81 1.62 10.67
N PHE A 603 -13.12 2.76 10.76
CA PHE A 603 -12.20 3.04 11.87
C PHE A 603 -12.95 3.23 13.20
N TYR A 604 -14.11 3.86 13.16
CA TYR A 604 -15.01 4.02 14.32
C TYR A 604 -15.51 2.64 14.80
N ASP A 605 -16.05 1.80 13.92
CA ASP A 605 -16.54 0.48 14.26
C ASP A 605 -15.45 -0.41 14.84
N ALA A 606 -14.23 -0.36 14.26
CA ALA A 606 -13.08 -1.03 14.83
C ALA A 606 -12.76 -0.52 16.25
N SER A 607 -12.89 0.78 16.52
CA SER A 607 -12.66 1.33 17.87
C SER A 607 -13.69 0.85 18.89
N VAL A 608 -14.92 0.60 18.46
CA VAL A 608 -15.98 0.00 19.29
C VAL A 608 -15.67 -1.47 19.59
N ILE A 609 -15.35 -2.26 18.56
CA ILE A 609 -15.03 -3.69 18.69
C ILE A 609 -13.84 -3.89 19.64
N TRP A 610 -12.74 -3.22 19.38
CA TRP A 610 -11.48 -3.47 20.04
C TRP A 610 -11.25 -2.63 21.30
N GLY A 611 -11.71 -1.39 21.29
CA GLY A 611 -11.46 -0.43 22.36
C GLY A 611 -12.57 -0.36 23.38
N LEU A 612 -13.82 -0.25 22.96
CA LEU A 612 -14.96 -0.09 23.86
C LEU A 612 -15.40 -1.43 24.43
N ILE A 613 -15.85 -2.38 23.59
CA ILE A 613 -16.33 -3.71 24.02
C ILE A 613 -15.14 -4.58 24.44
N GLY A 614 -14.08 -4.57 23.65
CA GLY A 614 -12.81 -5.25 23.87
C GLY A 614 -12.80 -6.69 23.37
N PRO A 615 -11.60 -7.18 23.00
CA PRO A 615 -11.43 -8.49 22.36
C PRO A 615 -11.84 -9.66 23.25
N ARG A 616 -11.84 -9.52 24.57
CA ARG A 616 -12.26 -10.58 25.48
C ARG A 616 -13.74 -10.91 25.35
N ARG A 617 -14.61 -9.89 25.04
CA ARG A 617 -16.07 -10.07 24.88
C ARG A 617 -16.47 -10.45 23.47
N ILE A 618 -15.54 -10.41 22.50
CA ILE A 618 -15.81 -10.78 21.11
C ILE A 618 -15.08 -12.09 20.75
N PHE A 619 -13.76 -12.12 20.96
CA PHE A 619 -12.88 -13.23 20.59
C PHE A 619 -12.33 -14.04 21.77
N GLY A 620 -12.60 -13.65 23.03
CA GLY A 620 -12.13 -14.32 24.23
C GLY A 620 -13.18 -15.22 24.87
N ASP A 621 -12.93 -15.57 26.14
CA ASP A 621 -13.74 -16.47 26.97
C ASP A 621 -15.19 -16.00 27.21
N LEU A 622 -15.47 -14.71 27.05
CA LEU A 622 -16.81 -14.12 27.16
C LEU A 622 -17.46 -13.87 25.79
N GLY A 623 -16.78 -14.24 24.69
CA GLY A 623 -17.17 -13.87 23.35
C GLY A 623 -17.79 -14.97 22.52
N THR A 624 -18.50 -14.57 21.47
CA THR A 624 -19.12 -15.48 20.50
C THR A 624 -18.10 -16.13 19.57
N TYR A 625 -16.98 -15.44 19.27
CA TYR A 625 -16.01 -15.81 18.23
C TYR A 625 -14.69 -16.39 18.79
N GLU A 626 -14.70 -17.06 19.96
CA GLU A 626 -13.50 -17.59 20.62
C GLU A 626 -12.67 -18.51 19.70
N ALA A 627 -13.32 -19.37 18.91
CA ALA A 627 -12.62 -20.30 18.03
C ALA A 627 -11.80 -19.62 16.93
N VAL A 628 -12.04 -18.34 16.62
CA VAL A 628 -11.26 -17.57 15.65
C VAL A 628 -9.80 -17.40 16.12
N ASN A 629 -9.51 -17.49 17.41
CA ASN A 629 -8.12 -17.45 17.91
C ASN A 629 -7.26 -18.62 17.42
N TRP A 630 -7.83 -19.77 17.02
CA TRP A 630 -7.07 -20.87 16.45
C TRP A 630 -6.39 -20.53 15.14
N PHE A 631 -6.80 -19.46 14.47
CA PHE A 631 -6.13 -18.95 13.28
C PHE A 631 -4.69 -18.50 13.56
N PHE A 632 -4.36 -18.01 14.77
CA PHE A 632 -2.96 -17.71 15.14
C PHE A 632 -2.07 -18.96 15.01
N LEU A 633 -2.56 -20.11 15.51
CA LEU A 633 -1.83 -21.37 15.42
C LEU A 633 -1.74 -21.86 13.95
N GLY A 634 -2.86 -21.80 13.22
CA GLY A 634 -2.91 -22.16 11.80
C GLY A 634 -1.91 -21.34 10.96
N GLY A 635 -1.85 -20.04 11.21
CA GLY A 635 -0.91 -19.13 10.54
C GLY A 635 0.56 -19.41 10.87
N ALA A 636 0.86 -19.83 12.10
CA ALA A 636 2.21 -20.22 12.49
C ALA A 636 2.65 -21.55 11.84
N ILE A 637 1.73 -22.51 11.72
CA ILE A 637 2.02 -23.85 11.15
C ILE A 637 2.18 -23.78 9.62
N ALA A 638 1.38 -22.97 8.92
CA ALA A 638 1.35 -22.96 7.47
C ALA A 638 2.72 -22.70 6.80
N PRO A 639 3.53 -21.70 7.20
CA PRO A 639 4.88 -21.53 6.64
C PRO A 639 5.84 -22.69 6.94
N VAL A 640 5.66 -23.36 8.09
CA VAL A 640 6.47 -24.54 8.45
C VAL A 640 6.20 -25.69 7.48
N LEU A 641 4.93 -25.93 7.13
CA LEU A 641 4.56 -26.96 6.16
C LEU A 641 5.15 -26.68 4.79
N VAL A 642 5.11 -25.41 4.31
CA VAL A 642 5.72 -25.01 3.03
C VAL A 642 7.23 -25.17 3.07
N TRP A 643 7.89 -24.79 4.17
CA TRP A 643 9.33 -24.93 4.34
C TRP A 643 9.76 -26.40 4.36
N LEU A 644 9.01 -27.28 5.06
CA LEU A 644 9.26 -28.71 5.04
C LEU A 644 9.06 -29.29 3.64
N ALA A 645 8.00 -28.88 2.93
CA ALA A 645 7.76 -29.29 1.56
C ALA A 645 8.90 -28.84 0.62
N ALA A 646 9.39 -27.60 0.76
CA ALA A 646 10.53 -27.10 -0.02
C ALA A 646 11.83 -27.87 0.26
N LYS A 647 12.01 -28.41 1.47
CA LYS A 647 13.13 -29.30 1.81
C LYS A 647 12.93 -30.71 1.31
N ALA A 648 11.72 -31.24 1.39
CA ALA A 648 11.40 -32.60 0.93
C ALA A 648 11.46 -32.73 -0.59
N PHE A 649 11.11 -31.65 -1.31
CA PHE A 649 11.07 -31.61 -2.77
C PHE A 649 11.95 -30.50 -3.34
N PRO A 650 13.29 -30.55 -3.18
CA PRO A 650 14.20 -29.47 -3.55
C PRO A 650 14.23 -29.18 -5.05
N GLN A 651 13.80 -30.13 -5.88
CA GLN A 651 13.70 -29.98 -7.35
C GLN A 651 12.47 -29.17 -7.79
N GLN A 652 11.50 -28.96 -6.91
CA GLN A 652 10.28 -28.21 -7.20
C GLN A 652 10.44 -26.76 -6.76
N GLU A 653 11.01 -25.91 -7.60
CA GLU A 653 11.32 -24.52 -7.29
C GLU A 653 10.07 -23.67 -6.99
N TRP A 654 8.93 -24.02 -7.60
CA TRP A 654 7.66 -23.29 -7.37
C TRP A 654 7.19 -23.31 -5.91
N ILE A 655 7.57 -24.33 -5.11
CA ILE A 655 7.22 -24.39 -3.69
C ILE A 655 7.81 -23.21 -2.92
N ARG A 656 9.01 -22.76 -3.31
CA ARG A 656 9.68 -21.59 -2.69
C ARG A 656 9.01 -20.27 -3.04
N LEU A 657 8.20 -20.22 -4.10
CA LEU A 657 7.43 -19.05 -4.51
C LEU A 657 6.11 -18.91 -3.71
N ILE A 658 5.73 -19.92 -2.92
CA ILE A 658 4.59 -19.84 -2.02
C ILE A 658 4.96 -18.93 -0.85
N ASN A 659 4.38 -17.72 -0.86
CA ASN A 659 4.56 -16.75 0.22
C ASN A 659 3.33 -16.78 1.13
N MET A 660 3.42 -17.54 2.24
CA MET A 660 2.27 -17.74 3.13
C MET A 660 1.72 -16.45 3.74
N PRO A 661 2.53 -15.46 4.15
CA PRO A 661 2.02 -14.16 4.57
C PRO A 661 1.13 -13.48 3.54
N VAL A 662 1.55 -13.48 2.27
CA VAL A 662 0.79 -12.87 1.16
C VAL A 662 -0.44 -13.70 0.81
N LEU A 663 -0.34 -15.02 0.83
CA LEU A 663 -1.45 -15.91 0.53
C LEU A 663 -2.54 -15.83 1.61
N ILE A 664 -2.18 -15.95 2.88
CA ILE A 664 -3.13 -15.87 4.00
C ILE A 664 -3.67 -14.45 4.13
N GLY A 665 -2.79 -13.44 4.06
CA GLY A 665 -3.17 -12.03 4.16
C GLY A 665 -3.80 -11.45 2.89
N ALA A 666 -4.15 -12.27 1.90
CA ALA A 666 -4.64 -11.82 0.60
C ALA A 666 -5.83 -10.85 0.71
N THR A 667 -6.78 -11.11 1.59
CA THR A 667 -7.98 -10.29 1.81
C THR A 667 -7.81 -9.21 2.89
N GLY A 668 -6.59 -8.90 3.29
CA GLY A 668 -6.30 -7.98 4.41
C GLY A 668 -6.73 -6.53 4.19
N MET A 669 -7.07 -6.13 2.96
CA MET A 669 -7.64 -4.82 2.63
C MET A 669 -9.18 -4.83 2.56
N MET A 670 -9.82 -5.96 2.78
CA MET A 670 -11.28 -6.12 2.77
C MET A 670 -11.82 -6.18 4.20
N PRO A 671 -12.77 -5.35 4.56
CA PRO A 671 -13.14 -4.08 3.98
C PRO A 671 -12.06 -2.99 4.20
N PRO A 672 -12.06 -1.83 3.50
CA PRO A 672 -13.10 -1.33 2.59
C PRO A 672 -13.00 -1.84 1.15
N ALA A 673 -11.90 -2.50 0.73
CA ALA A 673 -11.86 -3.14 -0.59
C ALA A 673 -12.96 -4.21 -0.71
N THR A 674 -13.41 -4.46 -1.92
CA THR A 674 -14.49 -5.39 -2.22
C THR A 674 -14.04 -6.49 -3.19
N ALA A 675 -14.89 -7.47 -3.43
CA ALA A 675 -14.55 -8.59 -4.32
C ALA A 675 -14.19 -8.15 -5.74
N VAL A 676 -14.83 -7.11 -6.27
CA VAL A 676 -14.54 -6.62 -7.63
C VAL A 676 -13.15 -6.00 -7.75
N ASN A 677 -12.65 -5.33 -6.71
CA ASN A 677 -11.27 -4.79 -6.70
C ASN A 677 -10.26 -5.92 -6.89
N TYR A 678 -10.39 -6.98 -6.09
CA TYR A 678 -9.49 -8.13 -6.14
C TYR A 678 -9.58 -8.91 -7.45
N THR A 679 -10.79 -9.21 -7.91
CA THR A 679 -11.00 -9.95 -9.16
C THR A 679 -10.36 -9.21 -10.35
N SER A 680 -10.61 -7.91 -10.47
CA SER A 680 -10.08 -7.08 -11.54
C SER A 680 -8.55 -6.95 -11.46
N TRP A 681 -8.01 -6.76 -10.25
CA TRP A 681 -6.58 -6.68 -9.99
C TRP A 681 -5.85 -7.99 -10.34
N ILE A 682 -6.40 -9.14 -9.93
CA ILE A 682 -5.85 -10.47 -10.21
C ILE A 682 -5.83 -10.75 -11.71
N ILE A 683 -6.94 -10.46 -12.41
CA ILE A 683 -7.05 -10.68 -13.85
C ILE A 683 -5.99 -9.86 -14.60
N LEU A 684 -5.87 -8.57 -14.29
CA LEU A 684 -4.90 -7.71 -14.96
C LEU A 684 -3.45 -8.08 -14.59
N GLY A 685 -3.19 -8.45 -13.35
CA GLY A 685 -1.90 -8.96 -12.90
C GLY A 685 -1.51 -10.27 -13.61
N PHE A 686 -2.47 -11.17 -13.84
CA PHE A 686 -2.27 -12.38 -14.64
C PHE A 686 -1.97 -12.03 -16.10
N LEU A 687 -2.76 -11.17 -16.71
CA LEU A 687 -2.55 -10.78 -18.12
C LEU A 687 -1.19 -10.13 -18.33
N SER A 688 -0.81 -9.18 -17.49
CA SER A 688 0.48 -8.49 -17.62
C SER A 688 1.65 -9.37 -17.14
N GLY A 689 1.61 -9.83 -15.89
CA GLY A 689 2.74 -10.48 -15.23
C GLY A 689 3.03 -11.91 -15.69
N PHE A 690 2.01 -12.59 -16.26
CA PHE A 690 2.17 -13.93 -16.79
C PHE A 690 2.06 -13.98 -18.31
N VAL A 691 0.94 -13.51 -18.89
CA VAL A 691 0.68 -13.67 -20.33
C VAL A 691 1.61 -12.78 -21.16
N VAL A 692 1.58 -11.46 -20.94
CA VAL A 692 2.39 -10.52 -21.71
C VAL A 692 3.88 -10.73 -21.43
N TYR A 693 4.26 -10.92 -20.17
CA TYR A 693 5.66 -11.19 -19.79
C TYR A 693 6.23 -12.44 -20.49
N ARG A 694 5.44 -13.52 -20.64
CA ARG A 694 5.87 -14.78 -21.26
C ARG A 694 5.89 -14.73 -22.78
N TYR A 695 4.84 -14.17 -23.41
CA TYR A 695 4.67 -14.22 -24.86
C TYR A 695 5.20 -13.00 -25.61
N ARG A 696 5.33 -11.87 -24.92
CA ARG A 696 5.82 -10.60 -25.50
C ARG A 696 6.73 -9.86 -24.52
N PRO A 697 7.86 -10.48 -24.11
CA PRO A 697 8.77 -9.93 -23.11
C PRO A 697 9.30 -8.54 -23.49
N ASP A 698 9.58 -8.30 -24.80
CA ASP A 698 10.06 -7.00 -25.29
C ASP A 698 9.06 -5.86 -25.04
N LEU A 699 7.77 -6.12 -25.27
CA LEU A 699 6.71 -5.14 -25.00
C LEU A 699 6.57 -4.92 -23.49
N TRP A 700 6.60 -5.99 -22.71
CA TRP A 700 6.50 -5.91 -21.27
C TRP A 700 7.65 -5.10 -20.66
N GLN A 701 8.89 -5.41 -21.01
CA GLN A 701 10.08 -4.70 -20.51
C GLN A 701 10.08 -3.22 -20.87
N ARG A 702 9.54 -2.87 -22.03
CA ARG A 702 9.57 -1.50 -22.54
C ARG A 702 8.46 -0.64 -22.01
N TYR A 703 7.23 -1.18 -21.89
CA TYR A 703 6.03 -0.38 -21.71
C TYR A 703 5.25 -0.67 -20.43
N ASN A 704 5.43 -1.82 -19.78
CA ASN A 704 4.60 -2.25 -18.65
C ASN A 704 4.53 -1.21 -17.52
N TYR A 705 5.69 -0.77 -17.04
CA TYR A 705 5.75 0.22 -15.95
C TYR A 705 5.32 1.63 -16.40
N VAL A 706 5.62 1.99 -17.64
CA VAL A 706 5.18 3.25 -18.24
C VAL A 706 3.66 3.29 -18.36
N LEU A 707 3.03 2.17 -18.74
CA LEU A 707 1.58 2.03 -18.78
C LEU A 707 0.95 2.25 -17.40
N SER A 708 1.48 1.62 -16.35
CA SER A 708 1.00 1.83 -14.98
C SER A 708 0.97 3.31 -14.61
N GLY A 709 2.09 4.00 -14.79
CA GLY A 709 2.16 5.42 -14.43
C GLY A 709 1.29 6.33 -15.29
N SER A 710 1.09 5.99 -16.58
CA SER A 710 0.20 6.78 -17.46
C SER A 710 -1.28 6.60 -17.11
N LEU A 711 -1.68 5.40 -16.68
CA LEU A 711 -3.05 5.13 -16.23
C LEU A 711 -3.36 5.86 -14.92
N ASP A 712 -2.44 5.82 -13.95
CA ASP A 712 -2.57 6.55 -12.68
C ASP A 712 -2.70 8.07 -12.90
N ALA A 713 -1.86 8.62 -13.77
CA ALA A 713 -1.90 10.05 -14.06
C ALA A 713 -3.18 10.47 -14.81
N GLY A 714 -3.57 9.72 -15.84
CA GLY A 714 -4.77 10.02 -16.62
C GLY A 714 -6.03 10.06 -15.77
N LEU A 715 -6.19 9.05 -14.92
CA LEU A 715 -7.24 8.98 -13.90
C LEU A 715 -7.24 10.20 -12.97
N ALA A 716 -6.10 10.51 -12.36
CA ALA A 716 -5.99 11.58 -11.36
C ALA A 716 -6.32 12.95 -11.95
N PHE A 717 -5.78 13.28 -13.13
CA PHE A 717 -6.07 14.57 -13.78
C PHE A 717 -7.53 14.70 -14.21
N MET A 718 -8.14 13.62 -14.74
CA MET A 718 -9.56 13.66 -15.13
C MET A 718 -10.46 13.70 -13.90
N GLY A 719 -10.15 12.97 -12.83
CA GLY A 719 -10.93 12.99 -11.58
C GLY A 719 -10.98 14.40 -10.97
N VAL A 720 -9.84 15.09 -10.91
CA VAL A 720 -9.81 16.50 -10.47
C VAL A 720 -10.61 17.40 -11.42
N LEU A 721 -10.49 17.20 -12.72
CA LEU A 721 -11.23 18.01 -13.71
C LEU A 721 -12.75 17.80 -13.60
N ILE A 722 -13.22 16.57 -13.45
CA ILE A 722 -14.65 16.25 -13.24
C ILE A 722 -15.15 16.99 -11.99
N TYR A 723 -14.38 16.92 -10.90
CA TYR A 723 -14.77 17.60 -9.68
C TYR A 723 -14.86 19.13 -9.84
N LEU A 724 -13.85 19.75 -10.47
CA LEU A 724 -13.82 21.20 -10.68
C LEU A 724 -14.90 21.70 -11.64
N CYS A 725 -15.27 20.90 -12.66
CA CYS A 725 -16.24 21.30 -13.67
C CYS A 725 -17.69 20.93 -13.32
N LEU A 726 -17.89 19.84 -12.59
CA LEU A 726 -19.23 19.26 -12.37
C LEU A 726 -19.54 19.11 -10.87
N GLY A 727 -18.56 18.62 -10.09
CA GLY A 727 -18.77 18.34 -8.67
C GLY A 727 -18.90 19.59 -7.79
N LEU A 728 -18.35 20.73 -8.19
CA LEU A 728 -18.53 22.00 -7.46
C LEU A 728 -19.96 22.58 -7.59
N GLU A 729 -20.63 22.28 -8.68
CA GLU A 729 -21.99 22.73 -8.99
C GLU A 729 -23.03 21.62 -8.73
N ASP A 730 -22.64 20.51 -8.09
CA ASP A 730 -23.47 19.32 -7.84
C ASP A 730 -24.22 18.79 -9.08
N ILE A 731 -23.61 18.95 -10.27
CA ILE A 731 -24.18 18.45 -11.52
C ILE A 731 -23.98 16.95 -11.59
N SER A 732 -25.07 16.19 -11.49
CA SER A 732 -25.08 14.74 -11.58
C SER A 732 -25.95 14.25 -12.73
N VAL A 733 -25.64 13.06 -13.25
CA VAL A 733 -26.46 12.39 -14.27
C VAL A 733 -27.19 11.23 -13.60
N ASP A 734 -28.51 11.34 -13.52
CA ASP A 734 -29.36 10.29 -12.94
C ASP A 734 -29.92 9.38 -14.05
N TRP A 735 -29.39 8.16 -14.13
CA TRP A 735 -29.81 7.10 -15.03
C TRP A 735 -29.34 5.74 -14.51
N TRP A 736 -29.88 4.64 -15.03
CA TRP A 736 -29.58 3.30 -14.54
C TRP A 736 -28.09 2.93 -14.53
N GLY A 737 -27.28 3.47 -15.43
CA GLY A 737 -25.81 3.23 -15.48
C GLY A 737 -25.02 3.86 -14.33
N ASN A 738 -25.64 4.72 -13.51
CA ASN A 738 -25.05 5.33 -12.33
C ASN A 738 -25.55 4.69 -11.01
N ASN A 739 -26.32 3.59 -11.09
CA ASN A 739 -26.79 2.83 -9.93
C ASN A 739 -25.77 1.75 -9.51
N LEU A 740 -24.52 2.11 -9.29
CA LEU A 740 -23.41 1.22 -8.90
C LEU A 740 -23.54 -0.20 -9.47
N ASP A 741 -23.56 -1.26 -8.61
CA ASP A 741 -23.63 -2.65 -9.09
C ASP A 741 -25.06 -3.18 -9.36
N GLY A 742 -26.09 -2.46 -8.95
CA GLY A 742 -27.48 -2.86 -9.15
C GLY A 742 -27.93 -4.08 -8.33
N CYS A 743 -27.26 -4.40 -7.22
CA CYS A 743 -27.49 -5.60 -6.40
C CYS A 743 -28.18 -5.27 -5.06
N SER A 744 -29.38 -4.71 -5.09
CA SER A 744 -30.11 -4.23 -3.89
C SER A 744 -30.40 -5.30 -2.81
N LEU A 745 -30.42 -6.58 -3.19
CA LEU A 745 -30.72 -7.70 -2.28
C LEU A 745 -29.44 -8.42 -1.78
N ALA A 746 -28.26 -7.99 -2.15
CA ALA A 746 -27.01 -8.66 -1.77
C ALA A 746 -26.74 -8.60 -0.25
N THR A 747 -27.19 -7.54 0.42
CA THR A 747 -27.08 -7.33 1.86
C THR A 747 -28.19 -8.01 2.68
N CYS A 748 -29.14 -8.66 2.04
CA CYS A 748 -30.27 -9.28 2.74
C CYS A 748 -29.88 -10.55 3.49
N PRO A 749 -30.36 -10.72 4.76
CA PRO A 749 -30.17 -11.96 5.50
C PRO A 749 -31.01 -13.10 4.90
N THR A 750 -30.57 -14.34 5.12
CA THR A 750 -31.27 -15.56 4.61
C THR A 750 -31.80 -16.45 5.74
N ALA A 751 -31.73 -16.01 7.00
CA ALA A 751 -32.31 -16.73 8.12
C ALA A 751 -33.84 -16.60 8.14
N LYS A 752 -34.53 -17.65 8.56
CA LYS A 752 -35.99 -17.67 8.69
C LYS A 752 -36.48 -16.65 9.71
N GLY A 753 -37.49 -15.88 9.36
CA GLY A 753 -38.16 -14.95 10.27
C GLY A 753 -37.39 -13.66 10.60
N VAL A 754 -36.23 -13.43 10.02
CA VAL A 754 -35.51 -12.17 10.17
C VAL A 754 -36.14 -11.12 9.26
N VAL A 755 -36.48 -9.97 9.83
CA VAL A 755 -37.11 -8.85 9.14
C VAL A 755 -36.11 -7.70 9.05
N VAL A 756 -35.71 -7.34 7.84
CA VAL A 756 -34.87 -6.18 7.54
C VAL A 756 -35.60 -5.37 6.47
N GLU A 757 -35.59 -4.06 6.58
CA GLU A 757 -36.24 -3.16 5.63
C GLU A 757 -35.68 -3.35 4.21
N GLY A 758 -36.56 -3.47 3.22
CA GLY A 758 -36.17 -3.70 1.83
C GLY A 758 -35.82 -5.16 1.47
N CYS A 759 -35.79 -6.07 2.45
CA CYS A 759 -35.43 -7.47 2.23
C CYS A 759 -36.64 -8.42 2.26
N PRO A 760 -36.65 -9.50 1.45
CA PRO A 760 -37.67 -10.53 1.54
C PRO A 760 -37.49 -11.36 2.82
N VAL A 761 -38.63 -11.64 3.50
CA VAL A 761 -38.63 -12.48 4.69
C VAL A 761 -38.69 -13.95 4.28
N PHE A 762 -37.68 -14.72 4.70
CA PHE A 762 -37.64 -16.17 4.48
C PHE A 762 -38.53 -16.89 5.50
N SER A 763 -39.44 -17.73 5.06
CA SER A 763 -40.40 -18.55 5.88
C SER A 763 -39.88 -19.95 6.21
#